data_358a1d61a67421fa291c3613c8fb848e
#
_entry.id   358a1d61a67421fa291c3613c8fb848e
#
_cell.length_a   1.000
_cell.length_b   1.000
_cell.length_c   1.000
_cell.angle_alpha   90.00
_cell.angle_beta   90.00
_cell.angle_gamma   90.00
#
_symmetry.space_group_name_H-M   'P 1'
#
loop_
_entity.id
_entity.type
_entity.pdbx_description
1 polymer ?
#
loop_
_entity_poly.entity_id
_entity_poly.type
_entity_poly.pdbx_seq_one_letter_code
_entity_poly.pdbx_strand_id
1 'polypeptide(L)'
;MPSNNDIETWLPIESEVRSTYEMFKQEFGAEEVILVGLPNLSPDDPLVESVAERLSQLPGIRHCWSPNRFGQTMRDLSVSEEKIAERLTGLAIAKDKRMLGLVALLSPSGLVDRSATVRDVEKVLDYCQLRGENVLLTGGPVIVAELNRLGDVSHNRIFFIFTLILTTALMYHCIGEWKLTAGVMLITVFAIEATNAVVYWCGGEMNFLMGALAVMTMVFTLSIAVHVINYYKNSLDLPDPLANSLRNAWKPIALSALSTFIGLASLMTSTIGPVWWFGLSGAVGAVVSLVCALGLTPALLLLWPDAAQKAESRSLMSQMRMAHAVVSNPWKTTAFVGVVVAVCGVGLWSLSCRIDPLDFLPKGSSVVRDLNELEKRLTSIDSIEAIIDFETSDAPFMEKLYRVREIEARLASDSNVTHTMSVASFFPDEMPEGLMGSTQFFTKALESKHRSDFLSAGERYWRVSCRIGREDPAMKGRTFANLKRLTADIPQVTLTGIAPLIEQAQLTIFQGFWESLSSSFLLITVMFVVSLRSLKLSLWGMIPNISPIVLVFGIIGWAGVAVDVGIMMTASIALGMVVDGTFHMLIAYQRSRNAGHSSQTSAFQALIRTGKPICEAAMIASVGMVALLMSSFSPTVRFGMMMAAILLSSIWAGLLQLPALLALLPGKRQRKARTLAMPETTLEVEQPLVQRQAA
;
A
#
# COMPACT_ATOMS: atom_id res chain seq x y z
N MET A 1 7.57 8.17 -16.33
CA MET A 1 8.33 7.35 -15.36
C MET A 1 8.06 5.88 -15.70
N PRO A 2 9.07 4.99 -15.76
CA PRO A 2 8.84 3.56 -15.91
C PRO A 2 8.04 3.02 -14.72
N SER A 3 7.19 2.03 -14.94
CA SER A 3 6.43 1.37 -13.86
C SER A 3 7.10 0.05 -13.51
N ASN A 4 7.36 -0.18 -12.23
CA ASN A 4 7.94 -1.43 -11.73
C ASN A 4 7.10 -1.92 -10.55
N ASN A 5 6.34 -3.01 -10.77
CA ASN A 5 5.47 -3.62 -9.78
C ASN A 5 5.82 -5.09 -9.50
N ASP A 6 7.04 -5.50 -9.87
CA ASP A 6 7.49 -6.86 -9.66
C ASP A 6 7.66 -7.17 -8.18
N ILE A 7 7.03 -8.26 -7.72
CA ILE A 7 7.06 -8.67 -6.30
C ILE A 7 8.48 -8.90 -5.80
N GLU A 8 9.36 -9.40 -6.65
CA GLU A 8 10.76 -9.63 -6.34
C GLU A 8 11.51 -8.34 -5.95
N THR A 9 11.07 -7.18 -6.46
CA THR A 9 11.66 -5.87 -6.12
C THR A 9 11.28 -5.37 -4.73
N TRP A 10 10.36 -6.04 -4.06
CA TRP A 10 9.94 -5.65 -2.71
C TRP A 10 11.00 -5.97 -1.66
N LEU A 11 11.79 -7.03 -1.88
CA LEU A 11 12.88 -7.37 -0.97
C LEU A 11 14.23 -6.81 -1.47
N PRO A 12 15.15 -6.45 -0.55
CA PRO A 12 16.52 -6.08 -0.91
C PRO A 12 17.22 -7.19 -1.67
N ILE A 13 18.07 -6.84 -2.63
CA ILE A 13 18.86 -7.80 -3.42
C ILE A 13 19.76 -8.66 -2.51
N GLU A 14 20.20 -8.10 -1.38
CA GLU A 14 21.07 -8.74 -0.39
C GLU A 14 20.35 -9.76 0.49
N SER A 15 19.01 -9.86 0.42
CA SER A 15 18.29 -10.86 1.19
C SER A 15 18.55 -12.26 0.65
N GLU A 16 18.82 -13.23 1.53
CA GLU A 16 19.10 -14.63 1.16
C GLU A 16 18.00 -15.23 0.28
N VAL A 17 16.73 -14.97 0.61
CA VAL A 17 15.58 -15.48 -0.14
C VAL A 17 15.56 -14.90 -1.55
N ARG A 18 15.84 -13.61 -1.72
CA ARG A 18 15.90 -12.98 -3.03
C ARG A 18 17.10 -13.42 -3.83
N SER A 19 18.28 -13.48 -3.23
CA SER A 19 19.50 -13.94 -3.94
C SER A 19 19.37 -15.38 -4.44
N THR A 20 18.74 -16.25 -3.64
CA THR A 20 18.42 -17.63 -4.03
C THR A 20 17.43 -17.67 -5.20
N TYR A 21 16.40 -16.81 -5.17
CA TYR A 21 15.43 -16.72 -6.26
C TYR A 21 16.04 -16.14 -7.55
N GLU A 22 16.94 -15.15 -7.45
CA GLU A 22 17.65 -14.62 -8.60
C GLU A 22 18.58 -15.67 -9.24
N MET A 23 19.28 -16.47 -8.42
CA MET A 23 20.06 -17.61 -8.91
C MET A 23 19.16 -18.62 -9.63
N PHE A 24 18.01 -18.96 -9.05
CA PHE A 24 17.04 -19.83 -9.69
C PHE A 24 16.58 -19.30 -11.06
N LYS A 25 16.31 -18.01 -11.17
CA LYS A 25 15.95 -17.38 -12.45
C LYS A 25 17.08 -17.43 -13.49
N GLN A 26 18.32 -17.26 -13.06
CA GLN A 26 19.47 -17.34 -13.95
C GLN A 26 19.66 -18.75 -14.50
N GLU A 27 19.49 -19.79 -13.68
CA GLU A 27 19.75 -21.18 -14.07
C GLU A 27 18.59 -21.81 -14.85
N PHE A 28 17.34 -21.54 -14.46
CA PHE A 28 16.17 -22.24 -15.03
C PHE A 28 15.23 -21.32 -15.84
N GLY A 29 15.48 -20.03 -15.87
CA GLY A 29 14.50 -19.02 -16.26
C GLY A 29 13.63 -18.65 -15.04
N ALA A 30 12.39 -18.26 -15.23
CA ALA A 30 11.48 -18.05 -14.12
C ALA A 30 10.56 -19.28 -13.94
N GLU A 31 9.97 -19.40 -12.75
CA GLU A 31 8.83 -20.30 -12.55
C GLU A 31 7.55 -19.74 -13.18
N GLU A 32 7.62 -18.52 -13.70
CA GLU A 32 6.49 -17.78 -14.21
C GLU A 32 5.98 -18.38 -15.51
N VAL A 33 4.77 -18.89 -15.43
CA VAL A 33 4.06 -19.48 -16.55
C VAL A 33 2.75 -18.76 -16.81
N ILE A 34 2.38 -18.68 -18.08
CA ILE A 34 1.03 -18.31 -18.48
C ILE A 34 0.25 -19.62 -18.65
N LEU A 35 -0.85 -19.75 -17.91
CA LEU A 35 -1.77 -20.88 -18.02
C LEU A 35 -2.95 -20.50 -18.90
N VAL A 36 -3.19 -21.30 -19.92
CA VAL A 36 -4.35 -21.15 -20.82
C VAL A 36 -5.25 -22.37 -20.62
N GLY A 37 -6.38 -22.18 -19.97
CA GLY A 37 -7.42 -23.20 -19.82
C GLY A 37 -8.34 -23.22 -21.04
N LEU A 38 -8.52 -24.38 -21.63
CA LEU A 38 -9.39 -24.62 -22.80
C LEU A 38 -10.56 -25.52 -22.37
N PRO A 39 -11.72 -24.94 -22.00
CA PRO A 39 -12.90 -25.70 -21.63
C PRO A 39 -13.50 -26.45 -22.82
N ASN A 40 -14.04 -27.64 -22.57
CA ASN A 40 -14.81 -28.45 -23.52
C ASN A 40 -14.07 -28.90 -24.80
N LEU A 41 -12.72 -28.87 -24.79
CA LEU A 41 -11.90 -29.43 -25.86
C LEU A 41 -11.36 -30.81 -25.46
N SER A 42 -11.14 -31.66 -26.46
CA SER A 42 -10.45 -32.95 -26.30
C SER A 42 -8.94 -32.78 -26.50
N PRO A 43 -8.08 -33.59 -25.85
CA PRO A 43 -6.63 -33.60 -26.10
C PRO A 43 -6.28 -33.81 -27.58
N ASP A 44 -7.11 -34.55 -28.33
CA ASP A 44 -6.89 -34.84 -29.74
C ASP A 44 -7.42 -33.75 -30.69
N ASP A 45 -8.02 -32.68 -30.18
CA ASP A 45 -8.50 -31.58 -30.98
C ASP A 45 -7.32 -30.82 -31.64
N PRO A 46 -7.32 -30.70 -33.01
CA PRO A 46 -6.25 -29.99 -33.72
C PRO A 46 -6.05 -28.53 -33.30
N LEU A 47 -7.11 -27.91 -32.77
CA LEU A 47 -7.05 -26.53 -32.29
C LEU A 47 -6.08 -26.40 -31.08
N VAL A 48 -6.06 -27.38 -30.18
CA VAL A 48 -5.18 -27.37 -28.99
C VAL A 48 -3.72 -27.28 -29.39
N GLU A 49 -3.31 -28.11 -30.35
CA GLU A 49 -1.91 -28.12 -30.83
C GLU A 49 -1.58 -26.90 -31.67
N SER A 50 -2.53 -26.42 -32.48
CA SER A 50 -2.35 -25.19 -33.25
C SER A 50 -2.16 -23.96 -32.38
N VAL A 51 -2.89 -23.87 -31.24
CA VAL A 51 -2.71 -22.80 -30.25
C VAL A 51 -1.35 -22.92 -29.58
N ALA A 52 -0.97 -24.11 -29.11
CA ALA A 52 0.32 -24.35 -28.46
C ALA A 52 1.50 -24.01 -29.39
N GLU A 53 1.39 -24.36 -30.68
CA GLU A 53 2.42 -24.03 -31.68
C GLU A 53 2.56 -22.53 -31.89
N ARG A 54 1.46 -21.82 -32.09
CA ARG A 54 1.45 -20.36 -32.28
C ARG A 54 1.98 -19.63 -31.05
N LEU A 55 1.60 -20.06 -29.84
CA LEU A 55 2.13 -19.50 -28.60
C LEU A 55 3.64 -19.72 -28.50
N SER A 56 4.15 -20.89 -28.89
CA SER A 56 5.59 -21.17 -28.88
C SER A 56 6.41 -20.33 -29.86
N GLN A 57 5.76 -19.71 -30.88
CA GLN A 57 6.42 -18.83 -31.86
C GLN A 57 6.54 -17.38 -31.37
N LEU A 58 5.89 -17.00 -30.25
CA LEU A 58 5.97 -15.66 -29.71
C LEU A 58 7.36 -15.39 -29.11
N PRO A 59 7.98 -14.22 -29.35
CA PRO A 59 9.30 -13.89 -28.82
C PRO A 59 9.36 -13.90 -27.28
N GLY A 60 8.24 -13.57 -26.62
CA GLY A 60 8.10 -13.57 -25.16
C GLY A 60 7.89 -14.96 -24.57
N ILE A 61 7.68 -15.99 -25.36
CA ILE A 61 7.45 -17.38 -24.95
C ILE A 61 8.64 -18.23 -25.33
N ARG A 62 9.17 -18.99 -24.39
CA ARG A 62 10.26 -19.97 -24.63
C ARG A 62 9.73 -21.21 -25.34
N HIS A 63 8.65 -21.78 -24.82
CA HIS A 63 7.86 -22.83 -25.39
C HIS A 63 6.53 -23.00 -24.68
N CYS A 64 5.58 -23.71 -25.30
CA CYS A 64 4.27 -23.99 -24.75
C CYS A 64 4.04 -25.50 -24.66
N TRP A 65 3.75 -25.99 -23.48
CA TRP A 65 3.39 -27.37 -23.21
C TRP A 65 1.89 -27.56 -23.43
N SER A 66 1.53 -28.51 -24.30
CA SER A 66 0.19 -29.06 -24.41
C SER A 66 0.14 -30.44 -23.76
N PRO A 67 -1.05 -30.98 -23.41
CA PRO A 67 -1.19 -32.36 -22.95
C PRO A 67 -0.55 -33.38 -23.90
N ASN A 68 -0.69 -33.17 -25.22
CA ASN A 68 -0.10 -34.02 -26.22
C ASN A 68 1.43 -33.97 -26.24
N ARG A 69 2.03 -32.77 -26.15
CA ARG A 69 3.49 -32.60 -26.09
C ARG A 69 4.08 -33.24 -24.85
N PHE A 70 3.45 -33.06 -23.68
CA PHE A 70 3.84 -33.78 -22.47
C PHE A 70 3.76 -35.28 -22.67
N GLY A 71 2.61 -35.79 -23.14
CA GLY A 71 2.39 -37.19 -23.35
C GLY A 71 3.40 -37.79 -24.36
N GLN A 72 3.68 -37.10 -25.46
CA GLN A 72 4.64 -37.55 -26.45
C GLN A 72 6.05 -37.65 -25.91
N THR A 73 6.52 -36.62 -25.16
CA THR A 73 7.83 -36.66 -24.53
C THR A 73 7.95 -37.84 -23.57
N MET A 74 6.90 -38.16 -22.80
CA MET A 74 6.91 -39.32 -21.89
C MET A 74 6.87 -40.65 -22.66
N ARG A 75 6.08 -40.76 -23.77
CA ARG A 75 6.09 -41.94 -24.65
C ARG A 75 7.44 -42.21 -25.26
N ASP A 76 8.10 -41.15 -25.76
CA ASP A 76 9.44 -41.22 -26.32
C ASP A 76 10.48 -41.77 -25.31
N LEU A 77 10.21 -41.52 -24.02
CA LEU A 77 11.00 -42.01 -22.88
C LEU A 77 10.41 -43.31 -22.29
N SER A 78 9.54 -44.01 -23.00
CA SER A 78 9.01 -45.32 -22.63
C SER A 78 8.13 -45.37 -21.37
N VAL A 79 7.47 -44.25 -21.05
CA VAL A 79 6.44 -44.21 -19.97
C VAL A 79 5.14 -44.84 -20.48
N SER A 80 4.49 -45.69 -19.68
CA SER A 80 3.21 -46.30 -20.04
C SER A 80 2.06 -45.29 -20.14
N GLU A 81 1.07 -45.54 -21.01
CA GLU A 81 -0.09 -44.63 -21.20
C GLU A 81 -0.87 -44.41 -19.90
N GLU A 82 -0.96 -45.43 -19.04
CA GLU A 82 -1.62 -45.33 -17.75
C GLU A 82 -0.91 -44.29 -16.85
N LYS A 83 0.41 -44.35 -16.80
CA LYS A 83 1.23 -43.41 -16.01
C LYS A 83 1.23 -42.02 -16.62
N ILE A 84 1.21 -41.87 -17.94
CA ILE A 84 1.05 -40.59 -18.62
C ILE A 84 -0.28 -39.97 -18.21
N ALA A 85 -1.37 -40.70 -18.28
CA ALA A 85 -2.69 -40.20 -17.90
C ALA A 85 -2.74 -39.83 -16.40
N GLU A 86 -2.13 -40.62 -15.49
CA GLU A 86 -2.02 -40.31 -14.08
C GLU A 86 -1.27 -38.99 -13.84
N ARG A 87 -0.09 -38.79 -14.47
CA ARG A 87 0.78 -37.62 -14.28
C ARG A 87 0.21 -36.33 -14.89
N LEU A 88 -0.57 -36.44 -15.97
CA LEU A 88 -1.19 -35.27 -16.61
C LEU A 88 -2.54 -34.88 -15.99
N THR A 89 -3.21 -35.83 -15.30
CA THR A 89 -4.48 -35.54 -14.63
C THR A 89 -4.30 -34.59 -13.45
N GLY A 90 -4.99 -33.46 -13.49
CA GLY A 90 -4.86 -32.40 -12.50
C GLY A 90 -3.73 -31.40 -12.82
N LEU A 91 -2.86 -31.67 -13.78
CA LEU A 91 -1.82 -30.73 -14.23
C LEU A 91 -2.19 -30.06 -15.55
N ALA A 92 -2.35 -30.86 -16.60
CA ALA A 92 -2.66 -30.41 -17.95
C ALA A 92 -4.03 -30.93 -18.47
N ILE A 93 -4.63 -31.89 -17.79
CA ILE A 93 -5.97 -32.44 -18.08
C ILE A 93 -6.77 -32.40 -16.77
N ALA A 94 -7.92 -31.77 -16.78
CA ALA A 94 -8.80 -31.72 -15.61
C ALA A 94 -9.28 -33.13 -15.20
N LYS A 95 -9.52 -33.32 -13.90
CA LYS A 95 -10.02 -34.59 -13.36
C LYS A 95 -11.33 -35.03 -14.00
N ASP A 96 -12.19 -34.08 -14.40
CA ASP A 96 -13.44 -34.32 -15.12
C ASP A 96 -13.27 -34.49 -16.64
N LYS A 97 -12.04 -34.39 -17.14
CA LYS A 97 -11.66 -34.42 -18.57
C LYS A 97 -12.36 -33.36 -19.46
N ARG A 98 -12.96 -32.33 -18.86
CA ARG A 98 -13.68 -31.25 -19.56
C ARG A 98 -12.90 -29.96 -19.71
N MET A 99 -11.65 -29.94 -19.28
CA MET A 99 -10.78 -28.78 -19.45
C MET A 99 -9.35 -29.25 -19.70
N LEU A 100 -8.69 -28.61 -20.64
CA LEU A 100 -7.27 -28.80 -20.91
C LEU A 100 -6.49 -27.57 -20.50
N GLY A 101 -5.28 -27.77 -20.00
CA GLY A 101 -4.35 -26.71 -19.63
C GLY A 101 -3.17 -26.68 -20.59
N LEU A 102 -2.91 -25.51 -21.19
CA LEU A 102 -1.64 -25.21 -21.84
C LEU A 102 -0.76 -24.44 -20.87
N VAL A 103 0.51 -24.79 -20.81
CA VAL A 103 1.49 -24.16 -19.93
C VAL A 103 2.54 -23.46 -20.82
N ALA A 104 2.45 -22.14 -20.94
CA ALA A 104 3.41 -21.34 -21.72
C ALA A 104 4.48 -20.77 -20.77
N LEU A 105 5.73 -21.20 -20.95
CA LEU A 105 6.89 -20.70 -20.21
C LEU A 105 7.41 -19.44 -20.87
N LEU A 106 7.72 -18.41 -20.06
CA LEU A 106 8.26 -17.16 -20.57
C LEU A 106 9.73 -17.29 -20.95
N SER A 107 10.11 -16.56 -21.99
CA SER A 107 11.51 -16.34 -22.34
C SER A 107 12.10 -15.21 -21.47
N PRO A 108 13.43 -15.05 -21.39
CA PRO A 108 14.04 -13.92 -20.70
C PRO A 108 13.50 -12.55 -21.19
N SER A 109 13.24 -12.40 -22.50
CA SER A 109 12.61 -11.17 -23.03
C SER A 109 11.17 -11.01 -22.60
N GLY A 110 10.42 -12.11 -22.48
CA GLY A 110 9.05 -12.11 -21.97
C GLY A 110 8.94 -11.72 -20.50
N LEU A 111 9.95 -12.04 -19.70
CA LEU A 111 10.05 -11.62 -18.30
C LEU A 111 10.31 -10.13 -18.14
N VAL A 112 11.07 -9.52 -19.05
CA VAL A 112 11.35 -8.07 -19.03
C VAL A 112 10.08 -7.25 -19.29
N ASP A 113 9.24 -7.68 -20.26
CA ASP A 113 7.95 -7.03 -20.55
C ASP A 113 6.80 -8.04 -20.54
N ARG A 114 6.38 -8.39 -19.33
CA ARG A 114 5.24 -9.31 -19.11
C ARG A 114 3.96 -8.78 -19.73
N SER A 115 3.76 -7.47 -19.68
CA SER A 115 2.54 -6.84 -20.22
C SER A 115 2.45 -6.94 -21.74
N ALA A 116 3.58 -6.80 -22.45
CA ALA A 116 3.61 -7.02 -23.89
C ALA A 116 3.39 -8.49 -24.24
N THR A 117 4.06 -9.39 -23.52
CA THR A 117 3.93 -10.84 -23.72
C THR A 117 2.48 -11.31 -23.56
N VAL A 118 1.80 -10.87 -22.48
CA VAL A 118 0.39 -11.20 -22.23
C VAL A 118 -0.50 -10.68 -23.36
N ARG A 119 -0.31 -9.43 -23.79
CA ARG A 119 -1.07 -8.88 -24.94
C ARG A 119 -0.85 -9.67 -26.23
N ASP A 120 0.35 -10.17 -26.46
CA ASP A 120 0.62 -10.99 -27.66
C ASP A 120 0.00 -12.38 -27.54
N VAL A 121 -0.04 -12.97 -26.35
CA VAL A 121 -0.81 -14.20 -26.08
C VAL A 121 -2.30 -13.97 -26.35
N GLU A 122 -2.88 -12.89 -25.83
CA GLU A 122 -4.29 -12.52 -26.07
C GLU A 122 -4.59 -12.38 -27.57
N LYS A 123 -3.70 -11.78 -28.36
CA LYS A 123 -3.86 -11.66 -29.83
C LYS A 123 -3.88 -13.03 -30.52
N VAL A 124 -3.05 -13.98 -30.06
CA VAL A 124 -3.03 -15.35 -30.61
C VAL A 124 -4.34 -16.06 -30.28
N LEU A 125 -4.82 -15.94 -29.03
CA LEU A 125 -6.09 -16.53 -28.61
C LEU A 125 -7.26 -15.92 -29.39
N ASP A 126 -7.28 -14.62 -29.58
CA ASP A 126 -8.25 -13.90 -30.40
C ASP A 126 -8.26 -14.37 -31.87
N TYR A 127 -7.06 -14.55 -32.45
CA TYR A 127 -6.92 -15.07 -33.81
C TYR A 127 -7.48 -16.49 -33.93
N CYS A 128 -7.32 -17.33 -32.91
CA CYS A 128 -7.88 -18.67 -32.84
C CYS A 128 -9.36 -18.68 -32.43
N GLN A 129 -10.03 -17.52 -32.38
CA GLN A 129 -11.44 -17.32 -31.96
C GLN A 129 -11.77 -17.83 -30.56
N LEU A 130 -10.77 -17.91 -29.70
CA LEU A 130 -10.90 -18.29 -28.30
C LEU A 130 -11.14 -17.03 -27.46
N ARG A 131 -12.41 -16.78 -27.08
CA ARG A 131 -12.84 -15.60 -26.33
C ARG A 131 -13.87 -15.92 -25.26
N GLY A 132 -13.91 -15.09 -24.23
CA GLY A 132 -14.95 -15.17 -23.20
C GLY A 132 -14.89 -16.49 -22.43
N GLU A 133 -15.99 -17.25 -22.42
CA GLU A 133 -16.10 -18.51 -21.68
C GLU A 133 -15.35 -19.70 -22.33
N ASN A 134 -14.85 -19.53 -23.55
CA ASN A 134 -14.14 -20.57 -24.28
C ASN A 134 -12.64 -20.61 -23.97
N VAL A 135 -12.13 -19.67 -23.19
CA VAL A 135 -10.73 -19.64 -22.75
C VAL A 135 -10.60 -19.00 -21.38
N LEU A 136 -9.76 -19.58 -20.56
CA LEU A 136 -9.36 -19.01 -19.27
C LEU A 136 -7.88 -18.65 -19.35
N LEU A 137 -7.53 -17.43 -18.98
CA LEU A 137 -6.16 -16.93 -19.07
C LEU A 137 -5.69 -16.46 -17.68
N THR A 138 -4.63 -17.07 -17.16
CA THR A 138 -4.08 -16.73 -15.84
C THR A 138 -2.60 -17.08 -15.72
N GLY A 139 -2.03 -16.85 -14.56
CA GLY A 139 -0.61 -17.07 -14.25
C GLY A 139 0.04 -15.81 -13.68
N GLY A 140 1.21 -15.96 -13.09
CA GLY A 140 1.97 -14.83 -12.52
C GLY A 140 2.10 -13.64 -13.46
N PRO A 141 2.55 -13.82 -14.72
CA PRO A 141 2.67 -12.74 -15.70
C PRO A 141 1.36 -12.02 -16.01
N VAL A 142 0.23 -12.76 -16.06
CA VAL A 142 -1.09 -12.18 -16.31
C VAL A 142 -1.55 -11.32 -15.14
N ILE A 143 -1.30 -11.78 -13.91
CA ILE A 143 -1.59 -11.02 -12.69
C ILE A 143 -0.76 -9.73 -12.67
N VAL A 144 0.56 -9.80 -12.92
CA VAL A 144 1.45 -8.63 -12.96
C VAL A 144 1.06 -7.66 -14.07
N ALA A 145 0.69 -8.16 -15.26
CA ALA A 145 0.24 -7.33 -16.36
C ALA A 145 -1.05 -6.57 -16.01
N GLU A 146 -1.99 -7.22 -15.33
CA GLU A 146 -3.22 -6.58 -14.86
C GLU A 146 -2.96 -5.57 -13.74
N LEU A 147 -2.06 -5.87 -12.79
CA LEU A 147 -1.62 -4.92 -11.77
C LEU A 147 -0.98 -3.67 -12.39
N ASN A 148 -0.14 -3.83 -13.41
CA ASN A 148 0.46 -2.73 -14.14
C ASN A 148 -0.60 -1.89 -14.87
N ARG A 149 -1.59 -2.54 -15.48
CA ARG A 149 -2.72 -1.87 -16.15
C ARG A 149 -3.57 -1.04 -15.19
N LEU A 150 -3.86 -1.58 -14.00
CA LEU A 150 -4.64 -0.89 -12.98
C LEU A 150 -3.86 0.23 -12.30
N GLY A 151 -2.54 0.10 -12.19
CA GLY A 151 -1.64 1.12 -11.65
C GLY A 151 -1.34 2.27 -12.63
N ASP A 152 -1.68 2.14 -13.92
CA ASP A 152 -1.41 3.16 -14.92
C ASP A 152 -2.23 4.44 -14.66
N VAL A 153 -1.54 5.59 -14.78
CA VAL A 153 -2.13 6.92 -14.62
C VAL A 153 -3.28 7.17 -15.60
N SER A 154 -3.20 6.62 -16.81
CA SER A 154 -4.26 6.77 -17.83
C SER A 154 -5.58 6.13 -17.37
N HIS A 155 -5.52 4.99 -16.71
CA HIS A 155 -6.69 4.29 -16.16
C HIS A 155 -7.31 5.05 -14.98
N ASN A 156 -6.48 5.74 -14.22
CA ASN A 156 -6.87 6.48 -13.02
C ASN A 156 -7.32 7.92 -13.29
N ARG A 157 -7.35 8.38 -14.54
CA ARG A 157 -7.65 9.77 -14.92
C ARG A 157 -9.03 10.24 -14.46
N ILE A 158 -10.03 9.38 -14.53
CA ILE A 158 -11.42 9.72 -14.18
C ILE A 158 -11.54 10.03 -12.68
N PHE A 159 -10.96 9.19 -11.83
CA PHE A 159 -11.02 9.43 -10.38
C PHE A 159 -10.24 10.70 -9.99
N PHE A 160 -9.14 10.99 -10.67
CA PHE A 160 -8.36 12.21 -10.42
C PHE A 160 -9.17 13.49 -10.73
N ILE A 161 -9.89 13.49 -11.88
CA ILE A 161 -10.79 14.60 -12.24
C ILE A 161 -11.92 14.72 -11.21
N PHE A 162 -12.51 13.62 -10.79
CA PHE A 162 -13.55 13.62 -9.75
C PHE A 162 -13.03 14.17 -8.42
N THR A 163 -11.83 13.76 -8.01
CA THR A 163 -11.16 14.29 -6.81
C THR A 163 -10.99 15.79 -6.88
N LEU A 164 -10.53 16.29 -8.03
CA LEU A 164 -10.31 17.72 -8.26
C LEU A 164 -11.64 18.50 -8.16
N ILE A 165 -12.73 18.00 -8.74
CA ILE A 165 -14.06 18.61 -8.66
C ILE A 165 -14.56 18.64 -7.22
N LEU A 166 -14.49 17.50 -6.54
CA LEU A 166 -14.99 17.35 -5.16
C LEU A 166 -14.24 18.27 -4.18
N THR A 167 -12.91 18.29 -4.28
CA THR A 167 -12.08 19.16 -3.43
C THR A 167 -12.26 20.63 -3.77
N THR A 168 -12.47 20.99 -5.04
CA THR A 168 -12.79 22.36 -5.45
C THR A 168 -14.12 22.83 -4.84
N ALA A 169 -15.15 21.98 -4.88
CA ALA A 169 -16.45 22.29 -4.28
C ALA A 169 -16.34 22.51 -2.76
N LEU A 170 -15.57 21.66 -2.08
CA LEU A 170 -15.35 21.78 -0.64
C LEU A 170 -14.52 23.04 -0.29
N MET A 171 -13.47 23.31 -1.07
CA MET A 171 -12.67 24.55 -0.92
C MET A 171 -13.52 25.81 -1.12
N TYR A 172 -14.39 25.81 -2.14
CA TYR A 172 -15.32 26.91 -2.35
C TYR A 172 -16.24 27.10 -1.15
N HIS A 173 -16.75 26.01 -0.56
CA HIS A 173 -17.57 26.07 0.65
C HIS A 173 -16.81 26.67 1.85
N CYS A 174 -15.52 26.35 2.03
CA CYS A 174 -14.69 26.86 3.13
C CYS A 174 -14.25 28.32 2.92
N ILE A 175 -13.89 28.67 1.68
CA ILE A 175 -13.37 30.01 1.36
C ILE A 175 -14.51 31.02 1.16
N GLY A 176 -15.57 30.61 0.44
CA GLY A 176 -16.73 31.45 0.13
C GLY A 176 -16.54 32.38 -1.08
N GLU A 177 -15.39 32.30 -1.78
CA GLU A 177 -15.09 33.14 -2.94
C GLU A 177 -14.42 32.31 -4.05
N TRP A 178 -15.00 32.38 -5.24
CA TRP A 178 -14.59 31.52 -6.36
C TRP A 178 -13.20 31.84 -6.93
N LYS A 179 -12.84 33.15 -7.02
CA LYS A 179 -11.52 33.57 -7.55
C LYS A 179 -10.38 33.03 -6.70
N LEU A 180 -10.52 33.15 -5.38
CA LEU A 180 -9.53 32.65 -4.44
C LEU A 180 -9.45 31.13 -4.46
N THR A 181 -10.61 30.45 -4.57
CA THR A 181 -10.66 28.99 -4.71
C THR A 181 -9.95 28.54 -5.98
N ALA A 182 -10.25 29.16 -7.13
CA ALA A 182 -9.61 28.82 -8.40
C ALA A 182 -8.08 29.05 -8.35
N GLY A 183 -7.64 30.15 -7.72
CA GLY A 183 -6.22 30.42 -7.53
C GLY A 183 -5.53 29.38 -6.67
N VAL A 184 -6.15 28.96 -5.56
CA VAL A 184 -5.60 27.88 -4.69
C VAL A 184 -5.56 26.55 -5.42
N MET A 185 -6.57 26.23 -6.24
CA MET A 185 -6.56 25.01 -7.05
C MET A 185 -5.45 25.03 -8.11
N LEU A 186 -5.17 26.20 -8.71
CA LEU A 186 -4.04 26.34 -9.64
C LEU A 186 -2.70 26.11 -8.94
N ILE A 187 -2.50 26.68 -7.74
CA ILE A 187 -1.31 26.43 -6.92
C ILE A 187 -1.19 24.91 -6.62
N THR A 188 -2.30 24.27 -6.33
CA THR A 188 -2.35 22.83 -6.02
C THR A 188 -1.92 21.97 -7.20
N VAL A 189 -2.44 22.24 -8.40
CA VAL A 189 -2.02 21.54 -9.62
C VAL A 189 -0.53 21.78 -9.89
N PHE A 190 -0.07 23.02 -9.74
CA PHE A 190 1.35 23.33 -9.88
C PHE A 190 2.23 22.56 -8.87
N ALA A 191 1.80 22.46 -7.62
CA ALA A 191 2.54 21.71 -6.60
C ALA A 191 2.61 20.20 -6.90
N ILE A 192 1.53 19.63 -7.47
CA ILE A 192 1.50 18.21 -7.90
C ILE A 192 2.54 17.99 -9.01
N GLU A 193 2.50 18.82 -10.06
CA GLU A 193 3.41 18.70 -11.19
C GLU A 193 4.88 18.96 -10.79
N ALA A 194 5.11 19.95 -9.93
CA ALA A 194 6.44 20.22 -9.39
C ALA A 194 6.97 19.04 -8.56
N THR A 195 6.11 18.40 -7.75
CA THR A 195 6.47 17.19 -7.00
C THR A 195 6.85 16.06 -7.95
N ASN A 196 6.03 15.78 -8.96
CA ASN A 196 6.30 14.75 -9.96
C ASN A 196 7.61 15.01 -10.70
N ALA A 197 7.89 16.25 -11.06
CA ALA A 197 9.13 16.65 -11.74
C ALA A 197 10.37 16.40 -10.85
N VAL A 198 10.31 16.81 -9.58
CA VAL A 198 11.43 16.58 -8.63
C VAL A 198 11.67 15.10 -8.41
N VAL A 199 10.61 14.31 -8.19
CA VAL A 199 10.71 12.85 -8.02
C VAL A 199 11.33 12.20 -9.25
N TYR A 200 10.93 12.63 -10.45
CA TYR A 200 11.52 12.14 -11.70
C TYR A 200 13.01 12.44 -11.80
N TRP A 201 13.43 13.67 -11.45
CA TRP A 201 14.85 14.05 -11.45
C TRP A 201 15.68 13.29 -10.40
N CYS A 202 15.06 12.87 -9.30
CA CYS A 202 15.69 12.01 -8.31
C CYS A 202 15.81 10.54 -8.75
N GLY A 203 15.38 10.19 -9.98
CA GLY A 203 15.42 8.80 -10.49
C GLY A 203 14.25 7.95 -9.98
N GLY A 204 13.17 8.56 -9.49
CA GLY A 204 12.00 7.84 -9.00
C GLY A 204 11.28 7.05 -10.10
N GLU A 205 10.93 5.80 -9.79
CA GLU A 205 10.10 4.95 -10.64
C GLU A 205 8.65 5.00 -10.16
N MET A 206 7.71 4.90 -11.12
CA MET A 206 6.30 4.78 -10.77
C MET A 206 6.03 3.36 -10.25
N ASN A 207 5.43 3.26 -9.09
CA ASN A 207 4.91 2.00 -8.56
C ASN A 207 3.43 2.15 -8.20
N PHE A 208 2.79 1.05 -7.90
CA PHE A 208 1.35 1.03 -7.60
C PHE A 208 0.93 1.94 -6.43
N LEU A 209 1.84 2.27 -5.51
CA LEU A 209 1.58 3.17 -4.38
C LEU A 209 1.58 4.64 -4.80
N MET A 210 2.34 5.00 -5.84
CA MET A 210 2.49 6.38 -6.32
C MET A 210 1.18 6.99 -6.83
N GLY A 211 0.18 6.17 -7.16
CA GLY A 211 -1.15 6.66 -7.53
C GLY A 211 -1.81 7.54 -6.45
N ALA A 212 -1.48 7.35 -5.18
CA ALA A 212 -1.97 8.18 -4.08
C ALA A 212 -1.18 9.48 -3.88
N LEU A 213 0.05 9.61 -4.43
CA LEU A 213 0.95 10.75 -4.21
C LEU A 213 0.33 12.08 -4.64
N ALA A 214 -0.29 12.11 -5.81
CA ALA A 214 -0.93 13.32 -6.33
C ALA A 214 -2.05 13.82 -5.41
N VAL A 215 -2.89 12.91 -4.89
CA VAL A 215 -3.96 13.23 -3.95
C VAL A 215 -3.38 13.72 -2.62
N MET A 216 -2.32 13.10 -2.13
CA MET A 216 -1.65 13.54 -0.90
C MET A 216 -1.04 14.94 -1.05
N THR A 217 -0.30 15.20 -2.13
CA THR A 217 0.28 16.52 -2.42
C THR A 217 -0.82 17.59 -2.52
N MET A 218 -1.95 17.25 -3.16
CA MET A 218 -3.14 18.10 -3.19
C MET A 218 -3.63 18.42 -1.78
N VAL A 219 -3.83 17.42 -0.95
CA VAL A 219 -4.31 17.60 0.43
C VAL A 219 -3.36 18.47 1.26
N PHE A 220 -2.04 18.27 1.15
CA PHE A 220 -1.04 19.09 1.86
C PHE A 220 -1.13 20.56 1.42
N THR A 221 -1.18 20.80 0.12
CA THR A 221 -1.26 22.15 -0.42
C THR A 221 -2.52 22.86 0.01
N LEU A 222 -3.68 22.18 -0.07
CA LEU A 222 -4.98 22.73 0.33
C LEU A 222 -5.05 23.00 1.83
N SER A 223 -4.53 22.10 2.67
CA SER A 223 -4.48 22.31 4.14
C SER A 223 -3.70 23.57 4.49
N ILE A 224 -2.51 23.74 3.92
CA ILE A 224 -1.67 24.93 4.16
C ILE A 224 -2.39 26.20 3.69
N ALA A 225 -2.98 26.18 2.50
CA ALA A 225 -3.69 27.34 1.94
C ALA A 225 -4.89 27.75 2.82
N VAL A 226 -5.67 26.79 3.31
CA VAL A 226 -6.80 27.02 4.24
C VAL A 226 -6.32 27.69 5.52
N HIS A 227 -5.23 27.21 6.10
CA HIS A 227 -4.67 27.81 7.30
C HIS A 227 -4.19 29.25 7.04
N VAL A 228 -3.46 29.53 5.96
CA VAL A 228 -3.03 30.88 5.59
C VAL A 228 -4.23 31.82 5.45
N ILE A 229 -5.28 31.40 4.72
CA ILE A 229 -6.49 32.19 4.50
C ILE A 229 -7.23 32.46 5.82
N ASN A 230 -7.33 31.44 6.70
CA ASN A 230 -7.99 31.63 8.00
C ASN A 230 -7.19 32.57 8.93
N TYR A 231 -5.85 32.50 8.92
CA TYR A 231 -5.03 33.48 9.65
C TYR A 231 -5.20 34.91 9.10
N TYR A 232 -5.34 35.06 7.78
CA TYR A 232 -5.60 36.36 7.16
C TYR A 232 -6.98 36.90 7.57
N LYS A 233 -8.05 36.08 7.49
CA LYS A 233 -9.41 36.43 7.95
C LYS A 233 -9.42 36.90 9.42
N ASN A 234 -8.65 36.23 10.28
CA ASN A 234 -8.55 36.60 11.70
C ASN A 234 -7.68 37.85 11.97
N SER A 235 -7.03 38.40 10.96
CA SER A 235 -6.14 39.59 11.06
C SER A 235 -6.70 40.84 10.35
N LEU A 236 -7.90 40.74 9.76
CA LEU A 236 -8.49 41.83 8.95
C LEU A 236 -8.67 43.15 9.72
N ASP A 237 -8.93 43.07 11.03
CA ASP A 237 -9.11 44.24 11.90
C ASP A 237 -7.79 44.85 12.38
N LEU A 238 -6.64 44.29 12.00
CA LEU A 238 -5.32 44.74 12.43
C LEU A 238 -4.66 45.59 11.33
N PRO A 239 -3.75 46.56 11.70
CA PRO A 239 -2.91 47.20 10.72
C PRO A 239 -2.08 46.15 9.97
N ASP A 240 -1.93 46.31 8.66
CA ASP A 240 -1.22 45.34 7.80
C ASP A 240 -1.68 43.87 7.98
N PRO A 241 -2.93 43.54 7.60
CA PRO A 241 -3.51 42.22 7.86
C PRO A 241 -2.66 41.06 7.35
N LEU A 242 -2.03 41.21 6.18
CA LEU A 242 -1.20 40.17 5.57
C LEU A 242 0.09 39.93 6.36
N ALA A 243 0.82 40.98 6.73
CA ALA A 243 2.06 40.86 7.50
C ALA A 243 1.80 40.24 8.88
N ASN A 244 0.72 40.67 9.55
CA ASN A 244 0.32 40.10 10.84
C ASN A 244 -0.15 38.64 10.72
N SER A 245 -0.88 38.31 9.67
CA SER A 245 -1.29 36.92 9.43
C SER A 245 -0.08 36.01 9.22
N LEU A 246 0.84 36.37 8.35
CA LEU A 246 2.05 35.57 8.06
C LEU A 246 2.94 35.42 9.30
N ARG A 247 3.16 36.49 10.06
CA ARG A 247 3.93 36.46 11.31
C ARG A 247 3.36 35.49 12.32
N ASN A 248 2.03 35.32 12.35
CA ASN A 248 1.36 34.43 13.26
C ASN A 248 1.21 32.99 12.69
N ALA A 249 1.12 32.83 11.37
CA ALA A 249 0.84 31.58 10.67
C ALA A 249 2.10 30.75 10.38
N TRP A 250 3.25 31.42 10.02
CA TRP A 250 4.41 30.71 9.48
C TRP A 250 4.93 29.61 10.40
N LYS A 251 5.00 29.88 11.72
CA LYS A 251 5.56 28.92 12.68
C LYS A 251 4.69 27.67 12.84
N PRO A 252 3.38 27.74 13.13
CA PRO A 252 2.56 26.54 13.19
C PRO A 252 2.49 25.80 11.85
N ILE A 253 2.41 26.50 10.72
CA ILE A 253 2.36 25.89 9.38
C ILE A 253 3.67 25.17 9.07
N ALA A 254 4.82 25.79 9.31
CA ALA A 254 6.12 25.14 9.07
C ALA A 254 6.33 23.91 9.96
N LEU A 255 5.88 23.95 11.23
CA LEU A 255 5.95 22.80 12.14
C LEU A 255 5.01 21.68 11.70
N SER A 256 3.83 22.01 11.20
CA SER A 256 2.89 21.08 10.63
C SER A 256 3.46 20.38 9.38
N ALA A 257 3.99 21.16 8.44
CA ALA A 257 4.63 20.60 7.25
C ALA A 257 5.86 19.74 7.60
N LEU A 258 6.63 20.14 8.62
CA LEU A 258 7.75 19.34 9.12
C LEU A 258 7.29 18.03 9.74
N SER A 259 6.16 18.01 10.47
CA SER A 259 5.62 16.74 11.02
C SER A 259 5.15 15.81 9.91
N THR A 260 4.52 16.35 8.87
CA THR A 260 4.11 15.57 7.69
C THR A 260 5.34 15.03 6.94
N PHE A 261 6.37 15.86 6.76
CA PHE A 261 7.66 15.43 6.22
C PHE A 261 8.27 14.28 7.03
N ILE A 262 8.31 14.40 8.37
CA ILE A 262 8.84 13.36 9.25
C ILE A 262 8.03 12.07 9.13
N GLY A 263 6.69 12.16 9.13
CA GLY A 263 5.81 11.01 8.98
C GLY A 263 6.04 10.24 7.67
N LEU A 264 6.27 10.96 6.56
CA LEU A 264 6.57 10.37 5.26
C LEU A 264 8.01 9.88 5.17
N ALA A 265 8.98 10.66 5.64
CA ALA A 265 10.39 10.28 5.65
C ALA A 265 10.65 9.05 6.54
N SER A 266 9.83 8.81 7.57
CA SER A 266 9.95 7.61 8.39
C SER A 266 9.69 6.31 7.62
N LEU A 267 8.95 6.36 6.50
CA LEU A 267 8.78 5.21 5.62
C LEU A 267 10.07 4.81 4.91
N MET A 268 11.06 5.71 4.83
CA MET A 268 12.37 5.41 4.26
C MET A 268 13.23 4.50 5.16
N THR A 269 12.79 4.21 6.39
CA THR A 269 13.39 3.14 7.22
C THR A 269 13.04 1.75 6.70
N SER A 270 11.99 1.64 5.87
CA SER A 270 11.60 0.36 5.27
C SER A 270 12.62 -0.10 4.23
N THR A 271 12.94 -1.38 4.26
CA THR A 271 13.76 -2.05 3.25
C THR A 271 12.97 -2.43 1.99
N ILE A 272 11.65 -2.22 2.00
CA ILE A 272 10.75 -2.48 0.88
C ILE A 272 10.85 -1.32 -0.13
N GLY A 273 11.38 -1.59 -1.31
CA GLY A 273 11.63 -0.58 -2.35
C GLY A 273 10.45 0.34 -2.64
N PRO A 274 9.26 -0.16 -2.98
CA PRO A 274 8.06 0.66 -3.22
C PRO A 274 7.68 1.58 -2.05
N VAL A 275 7.81 1.12 -0.81
CA VAL A 275 7.49 1.91 0.41
C VAL A 275 8.52 3.01 0.62
N TRP A 276 9.80 2.70 0.43
CA TRP A 276 10.89 3.67 0.51
C TRP A 276 10.72 4.81 -0.48
N TRP A 277 10.48 4.48 -1.78
CA TRP A 277 10.23 5.47 -2.82
C TRP A 277 8.99 6.31 -2.56
N PHE A 278 7.92 5.71 -2.05
CA PHE A 278 6.71 6.43 -1.67
C PHE A 278 6.98 7.41 -0.52
N GLY A 279 7.75 6.99 0.49
CA GLY A 279 8.18 7.84 1.61
C GLY A 279 8.97 9.05 1.14
N LEU A 280 9.99 8.84 0.30
CA LEU A 280 10.80 9.93 -0.29
C LEU A 280 9.94 10.89 -1.11
N SER A 281 9.13 10.34 -2.01
CA SER A 281 8.29 11.15 -2.92
C SER A 281 7.26 11.96 -2.16
N GLY A 282 6.64 11.37 -1.15
CA GLY A 282 5.71 12.07 -0.27
C GLY A 282 6.38 13.16 0.56
N ALA A 283 7.59 12.90 1.10
CA ALA A 283 8.37 13.89 1.82
C ALA A 283 8.73 15.08 0.93
N VAL A 284 9.15 14.84 -0.32
CA VAL A 284 9.34 15.89 -1.35
C VAL A 284 8.04 16.65 -1.58
N GLY A 285 6.90 15.95 -1.73
CA GLY A 285 5.58 16.55 -1.90
C GLY A 285 5.19 17.47 -0.75
N ALA A 286 5.49 17.11 0.50
CA ALA A 286 5.23 17.93 1.67
C ALA A 286 6.05 19.25 1.63
N VAL A 287 7.33 19.18 1.25
CA VAL A 287 8.19 20.36 1.11
C VAL A 287 7.74 21.27 -0.04
N VAL A 288 7.45 20.69 -1.21
CA VAL A 288 6.95 21.43 -2.38
C VAL A 288 5.62 22.10 -2.05
N SER A 289 4.69 21.40 -1.39
CA SER A 289 3.41 21.95 -0.94
C SER A 289 3.59 23.13 0.01
N LEU A 290 4.53 23.04 0.96
CA LEU A 290 4.84 24.13 1.87
C LEU A 290 5.34 25.37 1.12
N VAL A 291 6.31 25.20 0.21
CA VAL A 291 6.90 26.29 -0.56
C VAL A 291 5.84 26.94 -1.46
N CYS A 292 5.07 26.14 -2.18
CA CYS A 292 4.05 26.63 -3.10
C CYS A 292 2.91 27.32 -2.36
N ALA A 293 2.33 26.67 -1.34
CA ALA A 293 1.16 27.22 -0.65
C ALA A 293 1.52 28.42 0.23
N LEU A 294 2.60 28.36 1.00
CA LEU A 294 3.02 29.45 1.88
C LEU A 294 3.59 30.65 1.08
N GLY A 295 4.19 30.39 -0.10
CA GLY A 295 4.72 31.42 -0.98
C GLY A 295 3.65 32.09 -1.85
N LEU A 296 2.78 31.29 -2.48
CA LEU A 296 1.85 31.79 -3.50
C LEU A 296 0.47 32.17 -2.95
N THR A 297 -0.03 31.54 -1.86
CA THR A 297 -1.33 31.93 -1.29
C THR A 297 -1.37 33.37 -0.79
N PRO A 298 -0.31 33.95 -0.13
CA PRO A 298 -0.28 35.36 0.19
C PRO A 298 -0.36 36.27 -1.03
N ALA A 299 0.26 35.90 -2.15
CA ALA A 299 0.18 36.64 -3.39
C ALA A 299 -1.27 36.71 -3.93
N LEU A 300 -2.03 35.60 -3.83
CA LEU A 300 -3.46 35.59 -4.19
C LEU A 300 -4.27 36.52 -3.29
N LEU A 301 -3.97 36.61 -1.98
CA LEU A 301 -4.63 37.48 -1.04
C LEU A 301 -4.34 38.96 -1.33
N LEU A 302 -3.15 39.31 -1.86
CA LEU A 302 -2.83 40.64 -2.33
C LEU A 302 -3.57 41.02 -3.62
N LEU A 303 -3.74 40.02 -4.54
CA LEU A 303 -4.47 40.27 -5.79
C LEU A 303 -5.98 40.44 -5.57
N TRP A 304 -6.54 39.78 -4.56
CA TRP A 304 -7.98 39.82 -4.26
C TRP A 304 -8.25 40.04 -2.76
N PRO A 305 -7.93 41.21 -2.18
CA PRO A 305 -8.04 41.44 -0.74
C PRO A 305 -9.50 41.36 -0.24
N ASP A 306 -10.46 41.81 -1.07
CA ASP A 306 -11.89 41.78 -0.72
C ASP A 306 -12.51 40.36 -0.73
N ALA A 307 -11.85 39.44 -1.39
CA ALA A 307 -12.34 38.05 -1.51
C ALA A 307 -12.40 37.30 -0.15
N ALA A 308 -11.56 37.71 0.80
CA ALA A 308 -11.52 37.07 2.12
C ALA A 308 -12.52 37.70 3.12
N GLN A 309 -13.14 38.83 2.81
CA GLN A 309 -14.03 39.55 3.74
C GLN A 309 -15.45 39.00 3.82
N LYS A 310 -15.92 38.30 2.78
CA LYS A 310 -17.35 37.92 2.61
C LYS A 310 -17.87 36.77 3.46
N ALA A 311 -17.05 36.03 4.18
CA ALA A 311 -17.48 34.84 4.93
C ALA A 311 -17.74 35.15 6.41
N GLU A 312 -18.84 35.80 6.72
CA GLU A 312 -19.31 35.98 8.12
C GLU A 312 -19.83 34.65 8.72
N SER A 313 -19.46 34.42 9.96
CA SER A 313 -19.65 33.15 10.66
C SER A 313 -21.03 33.02 11.32
N ARG A 314 -21.94 32.30 10.69
CA ARG A 314 -23.13 31.72 11.38
C ARG A 314 -22.79 30.61 12.42
N SER A 315 -21.52 30.22 12.53
CA SER A 315 -21.08 29.05 13.29
C SER A 315 -20.57 29.37 14.71
N LEU A 316 -20.35 30.64 15.08
CA LEU A 316 -19.69 31.02 16.34
C LEU A 316 -20.43 30.52 17.58
N MET A 317 -21.78 30.61 17.61
CA MET A 317 -22.60 30.22 18.76
C MET A 317 -22.55 28.70 19.02
N SER A 318 -22.54 27.89 17.96
CA SER A 318 -22.41 26.43 18.06
C SER A 318 -21.03 26.02 18.60
N GLN A 319 -19.98 26.67 18.07
CA GLN A 319 -18.61 26.43 18.52
C GLN A 319 -18.41 26.84 19.99
N MET A 320 -18.98 27.96 20.43
CA MET A 320 -18.91 28.40 21.83
C MET A 320 -19.61 27.40 22.77
N ARG A 321 -20.78 26.88 22.40
CA ARG A 321 -21.49 25.86 23.21
C ARG A 321 -20.69 24.57 23.34
N MET A 322 -20.12 24.06 22.23
CA MET A 322 -19.27 22.88 22.23
C MET A 322 -18.01 23.10 23.07
N ALA A 323 -17.31 24.21 22.86
CA ALA A 323 -16.10 24.56 23.61
C ALA A 323 -16.38 24.65 25.11
N HIS A 324 -17.51 25.28 25.50
CA HIS A 324 -17.91 25.36 26.89
C HIS A 324 -18.21 23.96 27.48
N ALA A 325 -18.96 23.11 26.78
CA ALA A 325 -19.27 21.76 27.24
C ALA A 325 -18.00 20.89 27.46
N VAL A 326 -17.02 20.97 26.58
CA VAL A 326 -15.75 20.21 26.66
C VAL A 326 -14.89 20.70 27.82
N VAL A 327 -14.73 22.02 27.95
CA VAL A 327 -13.82 22.62 28.93
C VAL A 327 -14.42 22.69 30.34
N SER A 328 -15.76 22.73 30.47
CA SER A 328 -16.43 22.72 31.79
C SER A 328 -16.36 21.36 32.49
N ASN A 329 -16.33 20.25 31.73
CA ASN A 329 -16.25 18.90 32.28
C ASN A 329 -15.05 18.09 31.69
N PRO A 330 -13.81 18.58 31.84
CA PRO A 330 -12.67 18.02 31.11
C PRO A 330 -12.37 16.58 31.53
N TRP A 331 -12.60 16.22 32.81
CA TRP A 331 -12.39 14.88 33.30
C TRP A 331 -13.34 13.86 32.66
N LYS A 332 -14.62 14.20 32.54
CA LYS A 332 -15.61 13.30 31.92
C LYS A 332 -15.29 13.06 30.45
N THR A 333 -14.94 14.12 29.74
CA THR A 333 -14.57 14.04 28.33
C THR A 333 -13.31 13.19 28.16
N THR A 334 -12.28 13.42 28.97
CA THR A 334 -11.01 12.64 28.89
C THR A 334 -11.23 11.17 29.25
N ALA A 335 -12.04 10.88 30.28
CA ALA A 335 -12.35 9.51 30.69
C ALA A 335 -13.13 8.77 29.59
N PHE A 336 -14.17 9.40 29.03
CA PHE A 336 -14.96 8.81 27.93
C PHE A 336 -14.08 8.47 26.73
N VAL A 337 -13.27 9.43 26.28
CA VAL A 337 -12.34 9.23 25.17
C VAL A 337 -11.30 8.15 25.51
N GLY A 338 -10.75 8.17 26.72
CA GLY A 338 -9.79 7.18 27.17
C GLY A 338 -10.35 5.76 27.14
N VAL A 339 -11.59 5.57 27.56
CA VAL A 339 -12.27 4.25 27.52
C VAL A 339 -12.44 3.78 26.07
N VAL A 340 -12.93 4.66 25.17
CA VAL A 340 -13.12 4.31 23.76
C VAL A 340 -11.79 3.91 23.13
N VAL A 341 -10.72 4.71 23.33
CA VAL A 341 -9.40 4.41 22.79
C VAL A 341 -8.81 3.13 23.40
N ALA A 342 -9.03 2.87 24.70
CA ALA A 342 -8.56 1.65 25.34
C ALA A 342 -9.26 0.40 24.81
N VAL A 343 -10.59 0.45 24.62
CA VAL A 343 -11.37 -0.66 24.05
C VAL A 343 -10.91 -0.95 22.62
N CYS A 344 -10.77 0.09 21.79
CA CYS A 344 -10.24 -0.09 20.44
C CYS A 344 -8.80 -0.60 20.46
N GLY A 345 -7.97 -0.11 21.40
CA GLY A 345 -6.57 -0.52 21.54
C GLY A 345 -6.37 -2.02 21.77
N VAL A 346 -7.33 -2.69 22.42
CA VAL A 346 -7.29 -4.17 22.56
C VAL A 346 -7.33 -4.86 21.18
N GLY A 347 -8.03 -4.29 20.21
CA GLY A 347 -8.08 -4.84 18.84
C GLY A 347 -6.74 -4.86 18.12
N LEU A 348 -5.76 -4.04 18.54
CA LEU A 348 -4.43 -4.04 17.93
C LEU A 348 -3.69 -5.38 18.09
N TRP A 349 -3.99 -6.16 19.13
CA TRP A 349 -3.41 -7.50 19.32
C TRP A 349 -3.93 -8.53 18.31
N SER A 350 -5.07 -8.25 17.67
CA SER A 350 -5.68 -9.12 16.65
C SER A 350 -5.24 -8.72 15.23
N LEU A 351 -4.35 -7.72 15.09
CA LEU A 351 -3.86 -7.33 13.77
C LEU A 351 -3.02 -8.45 13.18
N SER A 352 -3.37 -8.84 11.97
CA SER A 352 -2.61 -9.79 11.16
C SER A 352 -2.21 -9.13 9.85
N CYS A 353 -1.00 -9.41 9.39
CA CYS A 353 -0.54 -9.02 8.06
C CYS A 353 -0.75 -10.16 7.10
N ARG A 354 -1.35 -9.88 5.95
CA ARG A 354 -1.47 -10.81 4.85
C ARG A 354 -1.30 -10.07 3.53
N ILE A 355 -0.41 -10.59 2.71
CA ILE A 355 -0.16 -10.09 1.36
C ILE A 355 -0.46 -11.21 0.39
N ASP A 356 -1.51 -11.02 -0.39
CA ASP A 356 -1.82 -11.85 -1.55
C ASP A 356 -1.94 -10.89 -2.76
N PRO A 357 -1.08 -11.03 -3.78
CA PRO A 357 -1.15 -10.18 -4.97
C PRO A 357 -2.53 -10.17 -5.64
N LEU A 358 -3.31 -11.22 -5.46
CA LEU A 358 -4.67 -11.30 -5.98
C LEU A 358 -5.66 -10.43 -5.21
N ASP A 359 -5.41 -10.18 -3.93
CA ASP A 359 -6.20 -9.24 -3.13
C ASP A 359 -6.01 -7.78 -3.59
N PHE A 360 -5.02 -7.53 -4.46
CA PHE A 360 -4.79 -6.22 -5.07
C PHE A 360 -5.68 -5.98 -6.28
N LEU A 361 -6.18 -7.05 -6.90
CA LEU A 361 -7.10 -6.99 -8.01
C LEU A 361 -8.56 -6.82 -7.54
N PRO A 362 -9.42 -6.17 -8.33
CA PRO A 362 -10.85 -6.15 -8.06
C PRO A 362 -11.41 -7.57 -8.05
N LYS A 363 -12.24 -7.90 -7.06
CA LYS A 363 -12.86 -9.23 -6.94
C LYS A 363 -13.65 -9.69 -8.18
N GLY A 364 -14.10 -8.76 -9.01
CA GLY A 364 -14.84 -9.02 -10.26
C GLY A 364 -13.96 -9.06 -11.52
N SER A 365 -12.61 -9.00 -11.40
CA SER A 365 -11.74 -9.05 -12.57
C SER A 365 -11.78 -10.41 -13.25
N SER A 366 -11.63 -10.44 -14.57
CA SER A 366 -11.55 -11.68 -15.35
C SER A 366 -10.41 -12.56 -14.88
N VAL A 367 -9.25 -11.97 -14.57
CA VAL A 367 -8.05 -12.69 -14.11
C VAL A 367 -8.32 -13.49 -12.84
N VAL A 368 -8.99 -12.88 -11.84
CA VAL A 368 -9.33 -13.57 -10.57
C VAL A 368 -10.38 -14.67 -10.81
N ARG A 369 -11.37 -14.41 -11.65
CA ARG A 369 -12.39 -15.39 -12.01
C ARG A 369 -11.77 -16.60 -12.73
N ASP A 370 -10.97 -16.33 -13.77
CA ASP A 370 -10.33 -17.35 -14.60
C ASP A 370 -9.37 -18.20 -13.79
N LEU A 371 -8.60 -17.58 -12.89
CA LEU A 371 -7.75 -18.28 -11.93
C LEU A 371 -8.55 -19.22 -11.04
N ASN A 372 -9.59 -18.73 -10.38
CA ASN A 372 -10.39 -19.55 -9.46
C ASN A 372 -11.05 -20.73 -10.18
N GLU A 373 -11.49 -20.55 -11.43
CA GLU A 373 -12.10 -21.62 -12.22
C GLU A 373 -11.04 -22.65 -12.66
N LEU A 374 -9.84 -22.17 -13.03
CA LEU A 374 -8.76 -23.03 -13.46
C LEU A 374 -8.21 -23.87 -12.28
N GLU A 375 -8.00 -23.26 -11.12
CA GLU A 375 -7.52 -23.95 -9.91
C GLU A 375 -8.50 -25.01 -9.38
N LYS A 376 -9.81 -24.79 -9.54
CA LYS A 376 -10.80 -25.79 -9.16
C LYS A 376 -10.73 -27.07 -10.00
N ARG A 377 -10.34 -26.97 -11.26
CA ARG A 377 -10.39 -28.06 -12.22
C ARG A 377 -9.03 -28.67 -12.54
N LEU A 378 -7.98 -27.85 -12.54
CA LEU A 378 -6.61 -28.28 -12.84
C LEU A 378 -5.75 -28.21 -11.58
N THR A 379 -4.70 -27.41 -11.60
CA THR A 379 -3.73 -27.28 -10.51
C THR A 379 -3.59 -25.82 -10.08
N SER A 380 -3.08 -25.60 -8.89
CA SER A 380 -2.74 -24.26 -8.42
C SER A 380 -1.58 -23.67 -9.23
N ILE A 381 -1.61 -22.34 -9.40
CA ILE A 381 -0.47 -21.60 -9.98
C ILE A 381 0.65 -21.41 -8.98
N ASP A 382 0.36 -21.50 -7.68
CA ASP A 382 1.36 -21.32 -6.64
C ASP A 382 2.29 -22.52 -6.58
N SER A 383 3.59 -22.27 -6.60
CA SER A 383 4.62 -23.30 -6.50
C SER A 383 5.69 -22.98 -5.48
N ILE A 384 6.30 -24.03 -4.95
CA ILE A 384 7.57 -23.98 -4.24
C ILE A 384 8.56 -24.80 -5.05
N GLU A 385 9.70 -24.22 -5.33
CA GLU A 385 10.73 -24.84 -6.14
C GLU A 385 11.85 -25.36 -5.25
N ALA A 386 12.20 -26.62 -5.43
CA ALA A 386 13.35 -27.23 -4.77
C ALA A 386 14.51 -27.33 -5.78
N ILE A 387 15.62 -26.68 -5.47
CA ILE A 387 16.86 -26.76 -6.24
C ILE A 387 17.77 -27.76 -5.55
N ILE A 388 18.23 -28.75 -6.29
CA ILE A 388 19.17 -29.77 -5.82
C ILE A 388 20.52 -29.47 -6.44
N ASP A 389 21.53 -29.15 -5.62
CA ASP A 389 22.90 -28.87 -6.07
C ASP A 389 23.73 -30.17 -6.06
N PHE A 390 24.16 -30.58 -7.25
CA PHE A 390 25.06 -31.69 -7.44
C PHE A 390 26.53 -31.24 -7.68
N GLU A 391 26.96 -30.13 -7.05
CA GLU A 391 28.19 -29.36 -7.28
C GLU A 391 29.46 -30.19 -7.57
N THR A 392 29.62 -31.32 -6.92
CA THR A 392 30.85 -32.15 -7.00
C THR A 392 30.57 -33.60 -7.30
N SER A 393 29.33 -33.91 -7.69
CA SER A 393 28.94 -35.30 -7.89
C SER A 393 29.31 -35.76 -9.29
N ASP A 394 30.42 -36.52 -9.41
CA ASP A 394 30.68 -37.36 -10.57
C ASP A 394 29.66 -38.50 -10.74
N ALA A 395 28.58 -38.45 -9.97
CA ALA A 395 27.54 -39.46 -10.02
C ALA A 395 26.91 -39.52 -11.42
N PRO A 396 26.69 -40.70 -11.94
CA PRO A 396 26.03 -40.91 -13.21
C PRO A 396 24.62 -40.29 -13.22
N PHE A 397 24.16 -39.83 -14.40
CA PHE A 397 22.85 -39.25 -14.59
C PHE A 397 21.73 -40.06 -13.90
N MET A 398 21.80 -41.38 -13.95
CA MET A 398 20.81 -42.24 -13.33
C MET A 398 20.79 -42.17 -11.81
N GLU A 399 21.92 -42.08 -11.17
CA GLU A 399 21.99 -41.91 -9.72
C GLU A 399 21.41 -40.59 -9.29
N LYS A 400 21.72 -39.51 -10.01
CA LYS A 400 21.08 -38.18 -9.82
C LYS A 400 19.56 -38.27 -10.01
N LEU A 401 19.10 -38.96 -11.04
CA LEU A 401 17.67 -39.17 -11.32
C LEU A 401 16.95 -39.92 -10.17
N TYR A 402 17.52 -40.99 -9.64
CA TYR A 402 16.94 -41.69 -8.49
C TYR A 402 16.92 -40.80 -7.24
N ARG A 403 17.97 -40.03 -7.02
CA ARG A 403 18.02 -39.07 -5.90
C ARG A 403 16.94 -38.00 -6.00
N VAL A 404 16.74 -37.43 -7.20
CA VAL A 404 15.67 -36.45 -7.44
C VAL A 404 14.30 -37.06 -7.22
N ARG A 405 14.08 -38.33 -7.67
CA ARG A 405 12.81 -39.06 -7.43
C ARG A 405 12.54 -39.28 -5.95
N GLU A 406 13.56 -39.64 -5.16
CA GLU A 406 13.43 -39.76 -3.70
C GLU A 406 13.01 -38.44 -3.06
N ILE A 407 13.65 -37.34 -3.45
CA ILE A 407 13.32 -36.01 -2.96
C ILE A 407 11.92 -35.56 -3.41
N GLU A 408 11.56 -35.82 -4.67
CA GLU A 408 10.22 -35.54 -5.21
C GLU A 408 9.14 -36.28 -4.42
N ALA A 409 9.35 -37.57 -4.12
CA ALA A 409 8.42 -38.37 -3.32
C ALA A 409 8.29 -37.86 -1.88
N ARG A 410 9.39 -37.39 -1.26
CA ARG A 410 9.34 -36.74 0.07
C ARG A 410 8.54 -35.47 0.04
N LEU A 411 8.77 -34.60 -0.95
CA LEU A 411 8.05 -33.34 -1.09
C LEU A 411 6.56 -33.59 -1.37
N ALA A 412 6.23 -34.59 -2.19
CA ALA A 412 4.85 -35.01 -2.48
C ALA A 412 4.12 -35.60 -1.27
N SER A 413 4.82 -35.98 -0.20
CA SER A 413 4.19 -36.52 1.02
C SER A 413 3.46 -35.47 1.87
N ASP A 414 3.70 -34.17 1.65
CA ASP A 414 2.93 -33.14 2.32
C ASP A 414 1.52 -33.04 1.73
N SER A 415 0.52 -33.03 2.60
CA SER A 415 -0.90 -33.05 2.20
C SER A 415 -1.35 -31.83 1.38
N ASN A 416 -0.62 -30.72 1.45
CA ASN A 416 -0.92 -29.49 0.72
C ASN A 416 -0.22 -29.42 -0.64
N VAL A 417 0.70 -30.34 -0.93
CA VAL A 417 1.31 -30.48 -2.24
C VAL A 417 0.35 -31.24 -3.14
N THR A 418 -0.17 -30.57 -4.16
CA THR A 418 -1.15 -31.13 -5.09
C THR A 418 -0.51 -31.91 -6.23
N HIS A 419 0.63 -31.41 -6.72
CA HIS A 419 1.42 -32.04 -7.79
C HIS A 419 2.88 -31.71 -7.61
N THR A 420 3.73 -32.66 -8.01
CA THR A 420 5.18 -32.45 -8.16
C THR A 420 5.58 -32.70 -9.59
N MET A 421 6.60 -32.02 -10.06
CA MET A 421 7.15 -32.19 -11.39
C MET A 421 8.67 -31.93 -11.38
N SER A 422 9.39 -32.88 -11.94
CA SER A 422 10.84 -32.81 -12.11
C SER A 422 11.24 -33.45 -13.44
N VAL A 423 12.53 -33.48 -13.73
CA VAL A 423 13.01 -34.29 -14.84
C VAL A 423 12.64 -35.79 -14.66
N ALA A 424 12.58 -36.29 -13.42
CA ALA A 424 12.24 -37.67 -13.13
C ALA A 424 10.79 -38.03 -13.50
N SER A 425 9.90 -37.03 -13.55
CA SER A 425 8.49 -37.21 -13.95
C SER A 425 8.32 -37.58 -15.44
N PHE A 426 9.37 -37.41 -16.27
CA PHE A 426 9.35 -37.79 -17.69
C PHE A 426 9.85 -39.20 -17.91
N PHE A 427 10.38 -39.87 -16.87
CA PHE A 427 10.99 -41.18 -16.98
C PHE A 427 10.08 -42.30 -16.37
N PRO A 428 10.14 -43.55 -16.87
CA PRO A 428 9.41 -44.65 -16.28
C PRO A 428 9.86 -44.94 -14.84
N ASP A 429 8.98 -45.47 -14.01
CA ASP A 429 9.31 -45.79 -12.61
C ASP A 429 10.37 -46.88 -12.52
N GLU A 430 10.27 -47.88 -13.41
CA GLU A 430 11.24 -48.95 -13.58
C GLU A 430 11.96 -48.78 -14.91
N MET A 431 13.27 -48.87 -14.90
CA MET A 431 14.07 -48.74 -16.12
C MET A 431 14.02 -50.01 -16.96
N PRO A 432 13.99 -49.91 -18.29
CA PRO A 432 14.02 -51.07 -19.20
C PRO A 432 15.21 -51.98 -18.95
N GLU A 433 14.98 -53.26 -18.81
CA GLU A 433 16.03 -54.24 -18.65
C GLU A 433 16.83 -54.39 -19.98
N GLY A 434 18.16 -54.24 -19.89
CA GLY A 434 19.09 -54.48 -20.97
C GLY A 434 19.95 -53.29 -21.38
N LEU A 435 21.24 -53.52 -21.66
CA LEU A 435 22.23 -52.50 -21.98
C LEU A 435 21.89 -51.68 -23.23
N MET A 436 21.24 -52.28 -24.21
CA MET A 436 20.88 -51.63 -25.48
C MET A 436 19.69 -50.72 -25.36
N GLY A 437 18.70 -51.06 -24.55
CA GLY A 437 17.58 -50.22 -24.18
C GLY A 437 18.00 -49.02 -23.35
N SER A 438 18.97 -49.20 -22.46
CA SER A 438 19.51 -48.12 -21.63
C SER A 438 20.26 -47.07 -22.47
N THR A 439 21.06 -47.47 -23.46
CA THR A 439 21.85 -46.51 -24.30
C THR A 439 20.96 -45.67 -25.21
N GLN A 440 20.00 -46.30 -25.88
CA GLN A 440 19.00 -45.53 -26.69
C GLN A 440 18.13 -44.59 -25.84
N PHE A 441 17.76 -45.04 -24.67
CA PHE A 441 17.01 -44.28 -23.70
C PHE A 441 17.81 -43.04 -23.24
N PHE A 442 19.10 -43.19 -22.91
CA PHE A 442 19.96 -42.11 -22.55
C PHE A 442 20.16 -41.08 -23.68
N THR A 443 20.35 -41.56 -24.90
CA THR A 443 20.51 -40.68 -26.06
C THR A 443 19.28 -39.83 -26.25
N LYS A 444 18.08 -40.42 -26.21
CA LYS A 444 16.81 -39.67 -26.29
C LYS A 444 16.61 -38.70 -25.15
N ALA A 445 16.96 -39.07 -23.90
CA ALA A 445 16.87 -38.21 -22.74
C ALA A 445 17.80 -37.00 -22.83
N LEU A 446 19.01 -37.21 -23.37
CA LEU A 446 19.99 -36.15 -23.58
C LEU A 446 19.62 -35.23 -24.77
N GLU A 447 18.91 -35.72 -25.77
CA GLU A 447 18.43 -34.96 -26.92
C GLU A 447 17.15 -34.17 -26.67
N SER A 448 16.47 -34.37 -25.54
CA SER A 448 15.24 -33.68 -25.21
C SER A 448 15.41 -32.17 -25.20
N LYS A 449 14.70 -31.48 -26.09
CA LYS A 449 14.70 -30.01 -26.22
C LYS A 449 14.25 -29.27 -24.94
N HIS A 450 13.55 -29.96 -24.04
CA HIS A 450 12.93 -29.39 -22.85
C HIS A 450 13.72 -29.66 -21.56
N ARG A 451 14.90 -30.23 -21.68
CA ARG A 451 15.79 -30.53 -20.57
C ARG A 451 16.09 -29.29 -19.71
N SER A 452 16.24 -28.15 -20.35
CA SER A 452 16.59 -26.89 -19.69
C SER A 452 15.52 -26.35 -18.71
N ASP A 453 14.31 -26.91 -18.70
CA ASP A 453 13.29 -26.46 -17.75
C ASP A 453 13.49 -27.04 -16.34
N PHE A 454 14.19 -28.18 -16.25
CA PHE A 454 14.42 -28.92 -15.00
C PHE A 454 15.89 -29.13 -14.67
N LEU A 455 16.79 -28.88 -15.61
CA LEU A 455 18.24 -29.02 -15.49
C LEU A 455 18.94 -27.75 -15.88
N SER A 456 19.86 -27.26 -15.05
CA SER A 456 20.73 -26.15 -15.40
C SER A 456 21.76 -26.51 -16.46
N ALA A 457 22.39 -25.51 -17.08
CA ALA A 457 23.50 -25.72 -17.97
C ALA A 457 24.65 -26.42 -17.22
N GLY A 458 25.12 -27.56 -17.76
CA GLY A 458 26.16 -28.36 -17.11
C GLY A 458 25.66 -29.35 -16.04
N GLU A 459 24.33 -29.49 -15.86
CA GLU A 459 23.71 -30.48 -14.97
C GLU A 459 24.06 -30.34 -13.48
N ARG A 460 24.52 -29.19 -13.06
CA ARG A 460 24.85 -28.92 -11.67
C ARG A 460 23.58 -28.84 -10.82
N TYR A 461 22.61 -28.03 -11.26
CA TYR A 461 21.37 -27.83 -10.53
C TYR A 461 20.21 -28.57 -11.18
N TRP A 462 19.44 -29.27 -10.35
CA TRP A 462 18.23 -29.96 -10.76
C TRP A 462 17.04 -29.37 -10.02
N ARG A 463 15.91 -29.24 -10.72
CA ARG A 463 14.70 -28.58 -10.22
C ARG A 463 13.60 -29.61 -9.95
N VAL A 464 12.94 -29.49 -8.78
CA VAL A 464 11.65 -30.11 -8.48
C VAL A 464 10.65 -29.02 -8.19
N SER A 465 9.60 -28.91 -9.01
CA SER A 465 8.51 -27.96 -8.84
C SER A 465 7.39 -28.64 -8.05
N CYS A 466 6.99 -28.02 -6.93
CA CYS A 466 5.91 -28.50 -6.07
C CYS A 466 4.74 -27.51 -6.16
N ARG A 467 3.62 -27.92 -6.74
CA ARG A 467 2.38 -27.15 -6.77
C ARG A 467 1.67 -27.27 -5.43
N ILE A 468 1.31 -26.15 -4.83
CA ILE A 468 0.71 -26.10 -3.49
C ILE A 468 -0.75 -25.66 -3.58
N GLY A 469 -1.62 -26.30 -2.79
CA GLY A 469 -3.04 -25.93 -2.70
C GLY A 469 -3.23 -24.55 -2.12
N ARG A 470 -4.30 -23.85 -2.55
CA ARG A 470 -4.56 -22.45 -2.22
C ARG A 470 -5.67 -22.22 -1.19
N GLU A 471 -6.28 -23.28 -0.66
CA GLU A 471 -7.49 -23.17 0.17
C GLU A 471 -7.37 -22.22 1.36
N ASP A 472 -6.17 -22.07 1.96
CA ASP A 472 -5.90 -21.10 3.03
C ASP A 472 -4.52 -20.47 2.87
N PRO A 473 -4.42 -19.14 2.71
CA PRO A 473 -3.12 -18.43 2.64
C PRO A 473 -2.22 -18.67 3.86
N ALA A 474 -2.81 -18.91 5.05
CA ALA A 474 -2.03 -19.27 6.24
C ALA A 474 -1.38 -20.65 6.11
N MET A 475 -1.90 -21.51 5.25
CA MET A 475 -1.34 -22.83 4.98
C MET A 475 -0.08 -22.75 4.11
N LYS A 476 0.07 -21.75 3.24
CA LYS A 476 1.26 -21.61 2.39
C LYS A 476 2.56 -21.54 3.19
N GLY A 477 2.60 -20.69 4.23
CA GLY A 477 3.75 -20.59 5.11
C GLY A 477 4.01 -21.87 5.91
N ARG A 478 2.94 -22.56 6.36
CA ARG A 478 3.06 -23.86 7.03
C ARG A 478 3.59 -24.92 6.08
N THR A 479 3.10 -24.95 4.84
CA THR A 479 3.59 -25.87 3.81
C THR A 479 5.07 -25.64 3.53
N PHE A 480 5.49 -24.39 3.34
CA PHE A 480 6.91 -24.07 3.17
C PHE A 480 7.77 -24.53 4.36
N ALA A 481 7.34 -24.25 5.58
CA ALA A 481 8.04 -24.70 6.79
C ALA A 481 8.07 -26.24 6.91
N ASN A 482 7.03 -26.93 6.48
CA ASN A 482 6.98 -28.39 6.44
C ASN A 482 7.94 -28.94 5.40
N LEU A 483 7.92 -28.41 4.16
CA LEU A 483 8.84 -28.84 3.11
C LEU A 483 10.29 -28.59 3.51
N LYS A 484 10.59 -27.46 4.16
CA LYS A 484 11.91 -27.18 4.72
C LYS A 484 12.34 -28.20 5.78
N ARG A 485 11.41 -28.66 6.61
CA ARG A 485 11.69 -29.75 7.58
C ARG A 485 11.90 -31.11 6.91
N LEU A 486 11.11 -31.43 5.88
CA LEU A 486 11.24 -32.67 5.11
C LEU A 486 12.57 -32.77 4.34
N THR A 487 13.20 -31.65 4.05
CA THR A 487 14.48 -31.58 3.34
C THR A 487 15.66 -31.17 4.22
N ALA A 488 15.45 -30.99 5.52
CA ALA A 488 16.49 -30.49 6.44
C ALA A 488 17.71 -31.42 6.60
N ASP A 489 17.51 -32.71 6.35
CA ASP A 489 18.57 -33.75 6.35
C ASP A 489 19.33 -33.83 5.03
N ILE A 490 18.92 -33.04 4.01
CA ILE A 490 19.52 -33.05 2.66
C ILE A 490 20.12 -31.65 2.40
N PRO A 491 21.37 -31.40 2.76
CA PRO A 491 21.97 -30.05 2.64
C PRO A 491 22.09 -29.53 1.21
N GLN A 492 21.97 -30.42 0.21
CA GLN A 492 22.00 -30.06 -1.21
C GLN A 492 20.69 -29.48 -1.72
N VAL A 493 19.60 -29.53 -0.93
CA VAL A 493 18.28 -29.01 -1.33
C VAL A 493 18.05 -27.63 -0.78
N THR A 494 17.79 -26.69 -1.68
CA THR A 494 17.41 -25.31 -1.34
C THR A 494 16.00 -25.05 -1.86
N LEU A 495 15.11 -24.58 -1.00
CA LEU A 495 13.75 -24.22 -1.37
C LEU A 495 13.70 -22.74 -1.75
N THR A 496 13.01 -22.43 -2.86
CA THR A 496 12.82 -21.08 -3.39
C THR A 496 11.46 -20.95 -4.08
N GLY A 497 11.22 -19.82 -4.73
CA GLY A 497 9.99 -19.54 -5.47
C GLY A 497 9.32 -18.24 -5.04
N ILE A 498 8.24 -17.86 -5.71
CA ILE A 498 7.47 -16.65 -5.39
C ILE A 498 6.80 -16.75 -4.02
N ALA A 499 6.32 -17.92 -3.61
CA ALA A 499 5.65 -18.12 -2.32
C ALA A 499 6.56 -17.77 -1.12
N PRO A 500 7.80 -18.27 -1.01
CA PRO A 500 8.75 -17.84 0.01
C PRO A 500 9.10 -16.36 -0.02
N LEU A 501 9.20 -15.76 -1.22
CA LEU A 501 9.43 -14.31 -1.37
C LEU A 501 8.29 -13.49 -0.76
N ILE A 502 7.04 -13.85 -1.06
CA ILE A 502 5.85 -13.18 -0.51
C ILE A 502 5.81 -13.32 1.02
N GLU A 503 6.10 -14.50 1.56
CA GLU A 503 6.15 -14.72 3.01
C GLU A 503 7.20 -13.84 3.68
N GLN A 504 8.41 -13.80 3.13
CA GLN A 504 9.47 -12.94 3.64
C GLN A 504 9.12 -11.45 3.51
N ALA A 505 8.55 -11.04 2.38
CA ALA A 505 8.09 -9.67 2.18
C ALA A 505 7.02 -9.29 3.21
N GLN A 506 6.08 -10.18 3.51
CA GLN A 506 5.04 -9.98 4.51
C GLN A 506 5.62 -9.74 5.90
N LEU A 507 6.59 -10.56 6.33
CA LEU A 507 7.28 -10.37 7.61
C LEU A 507 8.04 -9.04 7.66
N THR A 508 8.76 -8.72 6.58
CA THR A 508 9.54 -7.49 6.46
C THR A 508 8.63 -6.24 6.47
N ILE A 509 7.49 -6.29 5.80
CA ILE A 509 6.50 -5.20 5.81
C ILE A 509 5.93 -5.01 7.21
N PHE A 510 5.57 -6.09 7.90
CA PHE A 510 5.04 -6.00 9.26
C PHE A 510 6.05 -5.44 10.26
N GLN A 511 7.31 -5.82 10.15
CA GLN A 511 8.40 -5.25 10.93
C GLN A 511 8.60 -3.76 10.60
N GLY A 512 8.69 -3.40 9.32
CA GLY A 512 8.85 -2.02 8.85
C GLY A 512 7.70 -1.10 9.26
N PHE A 513 6.48 -1.63 9.41
CA PHE A 513 5.36 -0.89 9.98
C PHE A 513 5.65 -0.36 11.38
N TRP A 514 6.10 -1.24 12.28
CA TRP A 514 6.42 -0.84 13.66
C TRP A 514 7.64 0.08 13.74
N GLU A 515 8.64 -0.16 12.91
CA GLU A 515 9.84 0.67 12.82
C GLU A 515 9.50 2.09 12.34
N SER A 516 8.73 2.22 11.26
CA SER A 516 8.33 3.53 10.71
C SER A 516 7.40 4.29 11.65
N LEU A 517 6.43 3.61 12.27
CA LEU A 517 5.53 4.24 13.24
C LEU A 517 6.28 4.71 14.48
N SER A 518 7.17 3.87 15.02
CA SER A 518 7.94 4.20 16.22
C SER A 518 8.93 5.35 15.97
N SER A 519 9.63 5.33 14.84
CA SER A 519 10.56 6.40 14.44
C SER A 519 9.83 7.71 14.20
N SER A 520 8.69 7.67 13.51
CA SER A 520 7.82 8.84 13.30
C SER A 520 7.34 9.42 14.63
N PHE A 521 6.83 8.56 15.53
CA PHE A 521 6.36 8.97 16.84
C PHE A 521 7.49 9.62 17.68
N LEU A 522 8.67 9.03 17.70
CA LEU A 522 9.82 9.54 18.42
C LEU A 522 10.26 10.91 17.86
N LEU A 523 10.47 11.00 16.55
CA LEU A 523 10.93 12.23 15.89
C LEU A 523 9.93 13.38 16.05
N ILE A 524 8.62 13.11 15.87
CA ILE A 524 7.57 14.10 16.10
C ILE A 524 7.53 14.52 17.56
N THR A 525 7.67 13.59 18.51
CA THR A 525 7.71 13.93 19.93
C THR A 525 8.91 14.83 20.27
N VAL A 526 10.10 14.54 19.73
CA VAL A 526 11.29 15.41 19.87
C VAL A 526 11.01 16.78 19.29
N MET A 527 10.42 16.87 18.10
CA MET A 527 10.04 18.13 17.48
C MET A 527 9.06 18.94 18.36
N PHE A 528 8.08 18.30 18.99
CA PHE A 528 7.20 18.95 19.98
C PHE A 528 7.97 19.50 21.17
N VAL A 529 8.87 18.70 21.75
CA VAL A 529 9.69 19.13 22.92
C VAL A 529 10.53 20.37 22.58
N VAL A 530 11.20 20.35 21.43
CA VAL A 530 12.02 21.47 20.95
C VAL A 530 11.17 22.70 20.67
N SER A 531 10.02 22.53 20.01
CA SER A 531 9.16 23.66 19.59
C SER A 531 8.41 24.31 20.74
N LEU A 532 7.89 23.51 21.67
CA LEU A 532 7.08 23.96 22.80
C LEU A 532 7.92 24.25 24.06
N ARG A 533 9.17 23.80 24.10
CA ARG A 533 10.09 23.93 25.25
C ARG A 533 9.46 23.42 26.56
N SER A 534 8.63 22.39 26.49
CA SER A 534 7.89 21.82 27.61
C SER A 534 7.60 20.34 27.38
N LEU A 535 8.34 19.46 28.05
CA LEU A 535 8.15 18.01 27.96
C LEU A 535 6.71 17.59 28.32
N LYS A 536 6.16 18.17 29.40
CA LYS A 536 4.77 17.89 29.80
C LYS A 536 3.78 18.21 28.70
N LEU A 537 3.82 19.42 28.15
CA LEU A 537 2.88 19.84 27.13
C LEU A 537 3.03 19.03 25.83
N SER A 538 4.28 18.66 25.50
CA SER A 538 4.58 17.81 24.34
C SER A 538 3.98 16.41 24.49
N LEU A 539 4.22 15.73 25.60
CA LEU A 539 3.67 14.39 25.84
C LEU A 539 2.14 14.40 25.90
N TRP A 540 1.54 15.38 26.56
CA TRP A 540 0.07 15.51 26.59
C TRP A 540 -0.50 15.82 25.19
N GLY A 541 0.22 16.60 24.37
CA GLY A 541 -0.14 16.90 23.00
C GLY A 541 -0.03 15.70 22.05
N MET A 542 0.81 14.70 22.36
CA MET A 542 0.94 13.48 21.55
C MET A 542 -0.22 12.51 21.72
N ILE A 543 -0.90 12.49 22.88
CA ILE A 543 -2.03 11.59 23.14
C ILE A 543 -3.14 11.74 22.09
N PRO A 544 -3.66 12.94 21.76
CA PRO A 544 -4.68 13.11 20.75
C PRO A 544 -4.20 12.74 19.33
N ASN A 545 -2.91 12.75 19.07
CA ASN A 545 -2.37 12.42 17.76
C ASN A 545 -2.33 10.90 17.51
N ILE A 546 -2.10 10.12 18.57
CA ILE A 546 -2.09 8.66 18.43
C ILE A 546 -3.48 8.04 18.55
N SER A 547 -4.41 8.71 19.25
CA SER A 547 -5.77 8.20 19.50
C SER A 547 -6.55 7.84 18.23
N PRO A 548 -6.54 8.64 17.14
CA PRO A 548 -7.21 8.30 15.88
C PRO A 548 -6.63 7.03 15.23
N ILE A 549 -5.33 6.85 15.30
CA ILE A 549 -4.63 5.68 14.75
C ILE A 549 -5.04 4.43 15.52
N VAL A 550 -4.96 4.48 16.87
CA VAL A 550 -5.37 3.37 17.74
C VAL A 550 -6.84 3.02 17.54
N LEU A 551 -7.71 4.02 17.39
CA LEU A 551 -9.13 3.81 17.14
C LEU A 551 -9.37 3.06 15.83
N VAL A 552 -8.83 3.54 14.71
CA VAL A 552 -9.10 2.97 13.39
C VAL A 552 -8.42 1.60 13.23
N PHE A 553 -7.13 1.48 13.60
CA PHE A 553 -6.42 0.19 13.55
C PHE A 553 -7.01 -0.83 14.54
N GLY A 554 -7.46 -0.38 15.70
CA GLY A 554 -8.14 -1.24 16.66
C GLY A 554 -9.45 -1.80 16.14
N ILE A 555 -10.27 -0.97 15.47
CA ILE A 555 -11.53 -1.41 14.84
C ILE A 555 -11.26 -2.46 13.75
N ILE A 556 -10.27 -2.25 12.87
CA ILE A 556 -9.94 -3.26 11.85
C ILE A 556 -9.38 -4.55 12.45
N GLY A 557 -8.62 -4.47 13.56
CA GLY A 557 -8.19 -5.64 14.30
C GLY A 557 -9.36 -6.44 14.87
N TRP A 558 -10.35 -5.78 15.48
CA TRP A 558 -11.60 -6.42 15.93
C TRP A 558 -12.41 -7.02 14.78
N ALA A 559 -12.40 -6.37 13.62
CA ALA A 559 -13.09 -6.87 12.43
C ALA A 559 -12.36 -8.03 11.74
N GLY A 560 -11.16 -8.40 12.20
CA GLY A 560 -10.34 -9.46 11.60
C GLY A 560 -9.87 -9.15 10.18
N VAL A 561 -9.81 -7.86 9.82
CA VAL A 561 -9.35 -7.44 8.49
C VAL A 561 -7.82 -7.52 8.45
N ALA A 562 -7.30 -8.31 7.52
CA ALA A 562 -5.86 -8.41 7.31
C ALA A 562 -5.29 -7.09 6.79
N VAL A 563 -4.14 -6.73 7.34
CA VAL A 563 -3.43 -5.49 7.00
C VAL A 563 -2.50 -5.77 5.83
N ASP A 564 -2.63 -5.00 4.77
CA ASP A 564 -1.73 -5.02 3.59
C ASP A 564 -0.75 -3.84 3.61
N VAL A 565 0.10 -3.76 2.58
CA VAL A 565 1.11 -2.70 2.45
C VAL A 565 0.49 -1.30 2.40
N GLY A 566 -0.67 -1.14 1.77
CA GLY A 566 -1.39 0.14 1.69
C GLY A 566 -1.88 0.60 3.07
N ILE A 567 -2.50 -0.29 3.84
CA ILE A 567 -2.99 -0.02 5.19
C ILE A 567 -1.82 0.31 6.15
N MET A 568 -0.72 -0.47 6.08
CA MET A 568 0.42 -0.30 6.99
C MET A 568 1.06 1.08 6.91
N MET A 569 1.25 1.60 5.72
CA MET A 569 1.86 2.93 5.54
C MET A 569 1.02 4.05 6.16
N THR A 570 -0.31 3.86 6.27
CA THR A 570 -1.22 4.91 6.73
C THR A 570 -0.94 5.39 8.14
N ALA A 571 -0.45 4.55 9.05
CA ALA A 571 -0.23 4.91 10.45
C ALA A 571 0.83 6.02 10.61
N SER A 572 2.00 5.85 9.98
CA SER A 572 3.10 6.81 10.05
C SER A 572 2.77 8.11 9.32
N ILE A 573 2.14 8.01 8.15
CA ILE A 573 1.69 9.15 7.36
C ILE A 573 0.62 9.94 8.11
N ALA A 574 -0.39 9.24 8.61
CA ALA A 574 -1.48 9.85 9.35
C ALA A 574 -1.00 10.53 10.62
N LEU A 575 -0.02 9.94 11.34
CA LEU A 575 0.59 10.57 12.50
C LEU A 575 1.18 11.93 12.14
N GLY A 576 1.91 12.02 11.01
CA GLY A 576 2.45 13.29 10.51
C GLY A 576 1.38 14.32 10.19
N MET A 577 0.24 13.90 9.61
CA MET A 577 -0.85 14.80 9.19
C MET A 577 -1.77 15.22 10.35
N VAL A 578 -2.09 14.32 11.27
CA VAL A 578 -2.99 14.60 12.40
C VAL A 578 -2.39 15.65 13.35
N VAL A 579 -1.08 15.68 13.44
CA VAL A 579 -0.32 16.64 14.25
C VAL A 579 -0.56 18.11 13.84
N ASP A 580 -0.96 18.37 12.59
CA ASP A 580 -1.22 19.72 12.06
C ASP A 580 -2.18 20.51 12.99
N GLY A 581 -3.37 20.02 13.22
CA GLY A 581 -4.34 20.66 14.11
C GLY A 581 -3.84 20.84 15.54
N THR A 582 -3.06 19.87 16.02
CA THR A 582 -2.49 19.92 17.38
C THR A 582 -1.50 21.08 17.57
N PHE A 583 -0.63 21.35 16.61
CA PHE A 583 0.31 22.49 16.70
C PHE A 583 -0.42 23.83 16.75
N HIS A 584 -1.40 24.01 15.89
CA HIS A 584 -2.20 25.25 15.88
C HIS A 584 -2.86 25.49 17.24
N MET A 585 -3.45 24.48 17.83
CA MET A 585 -4.11 24.59 19.13
C MET A 585 -3.11 24.78 20.30
N LEU A 586 -2.00 24.05 20.31
CA LEU A 586 -1.00 24.16 21.39
C LEU A 586 -0.30 25.52 21.41
N ILE A 587 0.01 26.08 20.22
CA ILE A 587 0.59 27.42 20.14
C ILE A 587 -0.41 28.47 20.59
N ALA A 588 -1.68 28.37 20.21
CA ALA A 588 -2.73 29.26 20.67
C ALA A 588 -2.94 29.15 22.20
N TYR A 589 -2.94 27.94 22.75
CA TYR A 589 -2.99 27.67 24.19
C TYR A 589 -1.80 28.32 24.93
N GLN A 590 -0.55 28.08 24.45
CA GLN A 590 0.63 28.70 25.06
C GLN A 590 0.59 30.22 25.07
N ARG A 591 0.15 30.84 23.96
CA ARG A 591 0.00 32.31 23.89
C ARG A 591 -0.95 32.81 24.97
N SER A 592 -2.12 32.16 25.14
CA SER A 592 -3.09 32.52 26.16
C SER A 592 -2.55 32.28 27.58
N ARG A 593 -1.83 31.17 27.79
CA ARG A 593 -1.15 30.89 29.09
C ARG A 593 -0.11 31.91 29.44
N ASN A 594 0.69 32.36 28.47
CA ASN A 594 1.71 33.38 28.64
C ASN A 594 1.11 34.77 28.94
N ALA A 595 -0.15 35.03 28.48
CA ALA A 595 -0.92 36.20 28.83
C ALA A 595 -1.53 36.15 30.25
N GLY A 596 -1.29 35.05 31.02
CA GLY A 596 -1.70 34.94 32.42
C GLY A 596 -3.03 34.24 32.66
N HIS A 597 -3.73 33.77 31.61
CA HIS A 597 -5.02 33.11 31.75
C HIS A 597 -4.93 31.71 32.41
N SER A 598 -6.02 31.24 33.00
CA SER A 598 -6.11 29.88 33.55
C SER A 598 -6.00 28.81 32.46
N SER A 599 -5.72 27.56 32.83
CA SER A 599 -5.66 26.44 31.85
C SER A 599 -6.98 26.23 31.11
N GLN A 600 -8.10 26.30 31.84
CA GLN A 600 -9.45 26.19 31.25
C GLN A 600 -9.75 27.35 30.29
N THR A 601 -9.51 28.61 30.71
CA THR A 601 -9.70 29.79 29.83
C THR A 601 -8.82 29.72 28.60
N SER A 602 -7.57 29.27 28.77
CA SER A 602 -6.61 29.15 27.64
C SER A 602 -7.03 28.04 26.67
N ALA A 603 -7.51 26.90 27.16
CA ALA A 603 -8.03 25.83 26.33
C ALA A 603 -9.29 26.28 25.57
N PHE A 604 -10.22 26.98 26.23
CA PHE A 604 -11.39 27.55 25.62
C PHE A 604 -11.05 28.54 24.49
N GLN A 605 -10.17 29.51 24.77
CA GLN A 605 -9.74 30.51 23.78
C GLN A 605 -9.00 29.87 22.60
N ALA A 606 -8.17 28.86 22.86
CA ALA A 606 -7.47 28.12 21.81
C ALA A 606 -8.48 27.42 20.90
N LEU A 607 -9.44 26.72 21.48
CA LEU A 607 -10.47 25.98 20.72
C LEU A 607 -11.34 26.92 19.87
N ILE A 608 -11.77 28.06 20.40
CA ILE A 608 -12.55 29.05 19.62
C ILE A 608 -11.75 29.58 18.43
N ARG A 609 -10.46 29.86 18.62
CA ARG A 609 -9.60 30.46 17.57
C ARG A 609 -9.17 29.47 16.49
N THR A 610 -8.94 28.20 16.86
CA THR A 610 -8.34 27.22 15.95
C THR A 610 -9.27 26.08 15.57
N GLY A 611 -10.40 25.89 16.27
CA GLY A 611 -11.28 24.75 16.06
C GLY A 611 -11.90 24.70 14.66
N LYS A 612 -12.36 25.83 14.13
CA LYS A 612 -12.91 25.91 12.77
C LYS A 612 -11.86 25.57 11.70
N PRO A 613 -10.67 26.22 11.67
CA PRO A 613 -9.61 25.86 10.72
C PRO A 613 -9.17 24.40 10.79
N ILE A 614 -9.06 23.82 11.99
CA ILE A 614 -8.71 22.41 12.19
C ILE A 614 -9.77 21.51 11.56
N CYS A 615 -11.04 21.78 11.80
CA CYS A 615 -12.14 21.01 11.22
C CYS A 615 -12.15 21.11 9.69
N GLU A 616 -12.01 22.32 9.12
CA GLU A 616 -11.97 22.55 7.68
C GLU A 616 -10.80 21.82 7.03
N ALA A 617 -9.59 21.92 7.57
CA ALA A 617 -8.42 21.25 7.03
C ALA A 617 -8.56 19.71 7.08
N ALA A 618 -9.00 19.16 8.21
CA ALA A 618 -9.21 17.73 8.35
C ALA A 618 -10.35 17.20 7.46
N MET A 619 -11.42 17.96 7.26
CA MET A 619 -12.49 17.62 6.33
C MET A 619 -12.02 17.61 4.88
N ILE A 620 -11.26 18.62 4.45
CA ILE A 620 -10.69 18.69 3.10
C ILE A 620 -9.75 17.50 2.88
N ALA A 621 -8.91 17.20 3.86
CA ALA A 621 -7.99 16.08 3.79
C ALA A 621 -8.73 14.73 3.70
N SER A 622 -9.74 14.52 4.55
CA SER A 622 -10.55 13.30 4.55
C SER A 622 -11.31 13.11 3.24
N VAL A 623 -11.97 14.15 2.75
CA VAL A 623 -12.73 14.11 1.49
C VAL A 623 -11.80 13.88 0.30
N GLY A 624 -10.61 14.50 0.30
CA GLY A 624 -9.59 14.22 -0.70
C GLY A 624 -9.18 12.73 -0.73
N MET A 625 -9.00 12.13 0.45
CA MET A 625 -8.66 10.70 0.55
C MET A 625 -9.83 9.78 0.17
N VAL A 626 -11.09 10.16 0.45
CA VAL A 626 -12.28 9.39 0.02
C VAL A 626 -12.32 9.20 -1.50
N ALA A 627 -11.82 10.15 -2.27
CA ALA A 627 -11.77 10.03 -3.72
C ALA A 627 -10.94 8.83 -4.20
N LEU A 628 -9.94 8.38 -3.43
CA LEU A 628 -9.17 7.16 -3.73
C LEU A 628 -10.02 5.88 -3.71
N LEU A 629 -11.21 5.91 -3.10
CA LEU A 629 -12.16 4.78 -3.12
C LEU A 629 -12.68 4.47 -4.52
N MET A 630 -12.55 5.40 -5.47
CA MET A 630 -12.93 5.20 -6.87
C MET A 630 -11.84 4.50 -7.69
N SER A 631 -10.66 4.25 -7.12
CA SER A 631 -9.59 3.52 -7.78
C SER A 631 -9.99 2.06 -8.00
N SER A 632 -9.61 1.50 -9.13
CA SER A 632 -9.77 0.07 -9.40
C SER A 632 -8.70 -0.78 -8.70
N PHE A 633 -7.68 -0.15 -8.10
CA PHE A 633 -6.59 -0.83 -7.43
C PHE A 633 -6.86 -0.94 -5.92
N SER A 634 -7.08 -2.17 -5.41
CA SER A 634 -7.53 -2.40 -4.03
C SER A 634 -6.63 -1.81 -2.93
N PRO A 635 -5.28 -1.85 -2.99
CA PRO A 635 -4.44 -1.21 -1.98
C PRO A 635 -4.62 0.30 -1.91
N THR A 636 -4.81 0.98 -3.04
CA THR A 636 -5.11 2.42 -3.08
C THR A 636 -6.46 2.73 -2.42
N VAL A 637 -7.47 1.91 -2.67
CA VAL A 637 -8.79 2.03 -2.04
C VAL A 637 -8.68 1.88 -0.53
N ARG A 638 -7.99 0.84 -0.05
CA ARG A 638 -7.79 0.58 1.37
C ARG A 638 -6.98 1.69 2.03
N PHE A 639 -5.91 2.16 1.39
CA PHE A 639 -5.13 3.31 1.83
C PHE A 639 -6.01 4.56 1.99
N GLY A 640 -6.81 4.91 0.97
CA GLY A 640 -7.72 6.06 0.99
C GLY A 640 -8.76 5.96 2.10
N MET A 641 -9.36 4.79 2.27
CA MET A 641 -10.35 4.52 3.32
C MET A 641 -9.75 4.69 4.73
N MET A 642 -8.59 4.10 4.98
CA MET A 642 -7.90 4.18 6.25
C MET A 642 -7.48 5.61 6.58
N MET A 643 -6.86 6.30 5.62
CA MET A 643 -6.46 7.70 5.78
C MET A 643 -7.67 8.60 6.05
N ALA A 644 -8.76 8.46 5.28
CA ALA A 644 -9.99 9.23 5.51
C ALA A 644 -10.57 8.97 6.90
N ALA A 645 -10.63 7.72 7.35
CA ALA A 645 -11.13 7.35 8.67
C ALA A 645 -10.27 7.93 9.80
N ILE A 646 -8.94 7.87 9.68
CA ILE A 646 -8.02 8.43 10.69
C ILE A 646 -8.14 9.97 10.71
N LEU A 647 -8.19 10.63 9.56
CA LEU A 647 -8.31 12.09 9.47
C LEU A 647 -9.68 12.59 9.99
N LEU A 648 -10.77 11.88 9.72
CA LEU A 648 -12.08 12.18 10.31
C LEU A 648 -12.07 12.01 11.83
N SER A 649 -11.48 10.93 12.32
CA SER A 649 -11.37 10.70 13.77
C SER A 649 -10.41 11.70 14.44
N SER A 650 -9.47 12.29 13.70
CA SER A 650 -8.60 13.36 14.22
C SER A 650 -9.37 14.65 14.56
N ILE A 651 -10.49 14.93 13.88
CA ILE A 651 -11.38 16.05 14.23
C ILE A 651 -11.87 15.90 15.66
N TRP A 652 -12.33 14.69 16.01
CA TRP A 652 -12.80 14.36 17.34
C TRP A 652 -11.68 14.44 18.40
N ALA A 653 -10.48 13.93 18.08
CA ALA A 653 -9.32 14.03 18.95
C ALA A 653 -8.88 15.50 19.16
N GLY A 654 -8.85 16.30 18.08
CA GLY A 654 -8.47 17.71 18.12
C GLY A 654 -9.47 18.62 18.83
N LEU A 655 -10.79 18.43 18.61
CA LEU A 655 -11.81 19.32 19.15
C LEU A 655 -12.35 18.92 20.53
N LEU A 656 -12.27 17.65 20.92
CA LEU A 656 -12.76 17.15 22.20
C LEU A 656 -11.62 16.74 23.14
N GLN A 657 -10.74 15.84 22.71
CA GLN A 657 -9.72 15.26 23.56
C GLN A 657 -8.63 16.27 23.92
N LEU A 658 -8.04 16.94 22.93
CA LEU A 658 -6.95 17.88 23.16
C LEU A 658 -7.35 19.04 24.11
N PRO A 659 -8.45 19.80 23.86
CA PRO A 659 -8.80 20.88 24.77
C PRO A 659 -9.20 20.39 26.17
N ALA A 660 -9.81 19.21 26.31
CA ALA A 660 -10.10 18.61 27.61
C ALA A 660 -8.81 18.29 28.37
N LEU A 661 -7.83 17.66 27.72
CA LEU A 661 -6.53 17.38 28.30
C LEU A 661 -5.79 18.67 28.71
N LEU A 662 -5.81 19.70 27.89
CA LEU A 662 -5.18 20.99 28.16
C LEU A 662 -5.84 21.70 29.33
N ALA A 663 -7.17 21.59 29.51
CA ALA A 663 -7.90 22.16 30.64
C ALA A 663 -7.54 21.50 31.97
N LEU A 664 -7.11 20.22 31.98
CA LEU A 664 -6.68 19.48 33.15
C LEU A 664 -5.24 19.82 33.60
N LEU A 665 -4.44 20.48 32.75
CA LEU A 665 -3.07 20.82 33.11
C LEU A 665 -3.04 21.78 34.31
N PRO A 666 -2.21 21.49 35.34
CA PRO A 666 -2.13 22.35 36.52
C PRO A 666 -1.67 23.75 36.14
N GLY A 667 -2.40 24.76 36.55
CA GLY A 667 -1.99 26.14 36.44
C GLY A 667 -0.68 26.40 37.18
N LYS A 668 0.25 27.16 36.60
CA LYS A 668 1.32 27.74 37.43
C LYS A 668 0.61 28.50 38.55
N ARG A 669 0.87 28.12 39.84
CA ARG A 669 0.42 28.92 40.99
C ARG A 669 0.77 30.38 40.69
N GLN A 670 -0.23 31.25 40.58
CA GLN A 670 -0.01 32.69 40.55
C GLN A 670 0.85 33.02 41.77
N ARG A 671 2.08 33.45 41.54
CA ARG A 671 2.81 34.20 42.55
C ARG A 671 1.85 35.36 42.90
N LYS A 672 1.28 35.35 44.14
CA LYS A 672 0.43 36.41 44.64
C LYS A 672 1.06 37.76 44.19
N ALA A 673 0.49 38.38 43.17
CA ALA A 673 0.72 39.78 42.90
C ALA A 673 0.20 40.50 44.15
N ARG A 674 1.10 41.14 44.84
CA ARG A 674 0.84 42.09 45.95
C ARG A 674 -0.33 42.95 45.49
N THR A 675 -1.41 42.90 46.27
CA THR A 675 -2.60 43.72 46.14
C THR A 675 -2.19 45.20 46.06
N LEU A 676 -2.02 45.72 44.89
CA LEU A 676 -2.17 47.15 44.65
C LEU A 676 -3.66 47.35 44.48
N ALA A 677 -4.26 48.06 45.46
CA ALA A 677 -5.64 48.48 45.43
C ALA A 677 -5.98 49.14 44.05
N MET A 678 -6.91 48.54 43.37
CA MET A 678 -7.52 49.19 42.21
C MET A 678 -8.44 50.32 42.70
N PRO A 679 -8.37 51.51 42.09
CA PRO A 679 -9.43 52.49 42.31
C PRO A 679 -10.70 51.92 41.63
N GLU A 680 -11.82 52.01 42.36
CA GLU A 680 -13.17 51.77 41.85
C GLU A 680 -13.41 52.74 40.68
N THR A 681 -13.31 52.26 39.45
CA THR A 681 -13.84 52.99 38.32
C THR A 681 -15.19 52.35 37.98
N THR A 682 -16.22 53.03 38.38
CA THR A 682 -17.63 52.83 37.95
C THR A 682 -17.65 52.74 36.43
N LEU A 683 -18.07 51.60 35.92
CA LEU A 683 -18.46 51.43 34.52
C LEU A 683 -19.82 52.15 34.35
N GLU A 684 -19.84 53.39 33.91
CA GLU A 684 -20.98 53.97 33.24
C GLU A 684 -21.21 53.28 31.92
N VAL A 685 -22.35 52.60 31.85
CA VAL A 685 -22.89 52.02 30.63
C VAL A 685 -23.38 53.19 29.76
N GLU A 686 -22.63 53.59 28.75
CA GLU A 686 -23.15 54.49 27.72
C GLU A 686 -24.26 53.75 26.94
N GLN A 687 -25.49 54.22 27.14
CA GLN A 687 -26.65 53.94 26.29
C GLN A 687 -26.48 54.67 24.94
N PRO A 688 -26.78 54.06 23.78
CA PRO A 688 -26.68 54.74 22.50
C PRO A 688 -27.73 55.86 22.37
N LEU A 689 -27.26 57.06 22.05
CA LEU A 689 -28.02 58.23 21.65
C LEU A 689 -28.84 57.96 20.37
N VAL A 690 -30.11 57.54 20.54
CA VAL A 690 -31.12 57.66 19.50
C VAL A 690 -32.31 58.38 20.18
N GLN A 691 -32.44 59.66 19.96
CA GLN A 691 -33.64 60.53 19.98
C GLN A 691 -33.28 61.96 20.30
N ARG A 692 -32.99 62.74 19.27
CA ARG A 692 -33.28 64.19 19.22
C ARG A 692 -33.09 64.71 17.82
N GLN A 693 -34.14 64.54 17.02
CA GLN A 693 -34.49 65.45 15.95
C GLN A 693 -35.99 65.29 15.69
N ALA A 694 -36.79 66.06 16.46
CA ALA A 694 -38.10 66.50 16.10
C ALA A 694 -38.52 67.56 17.12
N ALA A 695 -38.16 68.78 16.83
CA ALA A 695 -38.87 70.04 17.10
C ALA A 695 -38.14 71.17 16.42
#